data_bee812ed9d5d890cc37bc1d636fdaf33
#
_entry.id   bee812ed9d5d890cc37bc1d636fdaf33
#
_cell.length_a   1.000
_cell.length_b   1.000
_cell.length_c   1.000
_cell.angle_alpha   90.00
_cell.angle_beta   90.00
_cell.angle_gamma   90.00
#
_symmetry.space_group_name_H-M   'P 1'
#
loop_
_entity.id
_entity.type
_entity.pdbx_description
1 polymer ?
#
loop_
_entity_poly.entity_id
_entity_poly.type
_entity_poly.pdbx_seq_one_letter_code
_entity_poly.pdbx_strand_id
1 'polypeptide(L)'
;VIQDIRVEGLQRISEGTVYNYLPLDRGDTLTGSSARTAIRELYRTGFFQDISMSREGNILVINVLERPAIAAVTLSGNKAIKDEELRRVLNDIGLSEGEVFDRLVLDRLSQELVKQYFSQGRYAVDVDTRVTELARNRVRIAIVIDEGKVAEIRHINIVGNETFTDKEIQKDFEADIVPFWKFWSKDGQYSREKLSGDMEKLRSYYLDRGYVDFSVESTQVSISPDKKDIFITANVVEGDVYGVDEVQITGDLVIDEGTLRRLIVVQPGEIFSRKKIEQSVENINAILANIGYAFSNVNPITDVDRDNRLVSVNFFVDPGKRVYIRRIMFVGNSKTKDEVLRREMRQMEGAWFSQAAIDRSRIRMQRLAYFETVEVETPAVPGTDDQVDVIVTVVERPAGSFTVGLGYSQVQGLIASLSIQQDNFLGSGKRLGLGISHSSIISSLNISYDNPYWTDDGVSRGFYMRYQEFDQGRANISTFTSSEWAVGVNFGVPITEVDYLRTGFGYRDSSLNIGQFGCLEFDEETGFCIEFGLRPRVGDPLSFALDHNGDNVLSKDEREFNVFDWTVSWTHDSRNHFLNPSRGSAQSLVLQTALPGSAREYYKLTYRGAKYWPIWAGLVFSVRGNVGYGDAYDDYDNTSLAEPIGTGEIIQGECDPTDVMYLDTGLPFYEHFYSGGVRDLRGYDDNTLGPKDAFCRAVGGDFKVAAGMELAFPTPFVGNQSGTRIALFVDTGYVYETISAFEADKLRGSFGLSVTWEAPVGPIVISYAFPFNDQEGDRTEDLQFSFGTTF
;
A
#
# COMPACT_ATOMS: atom_id res chain seq x y z
N VAL A 1 30.44 -55.74 49.29
CA VAL A 1 31.26 -54.63 48.83
C VAL A 1 31.49 -54.84 47.31
N ILE A 2 31.35 -53.86 46.52
CA ILE A 2 31.57 -53.85 45.08
C ILE A 2 33.06 -53.74 44.81
N GLN A 3 33.68 -54.77 44.21
CA GLN A 3 35.09 -54.72 43.82
C GLN A 3 35.31 -54.15 42.43
N ASP A 4 34.34 -54.37 41.52
CA ASP A 4 34.34 -53.86 40.14
C ASP A 4 32.93 -53.68 39.66
N ILE A 5 32.79 -52.77 38.67
CA ILE A 5 31.51 -52.49 38.00
C ILE A 5 31.73 -52.77 36.51
N ARG A 6 30.86 -53.58 35.91
CA ARG A 6 30.88 -53.92 34.51
C ARG A 6 29.54 -53.47 33.88
N VAL A 7 29.59 -52.80 32.77
CA VAL A 7 28.43 -52.41 32.03
C VAL A 7 28.37 -53.22 30.75
N GLU A 8 27.25 -53.90 30.53
CA GLU A 8 27.03 -54.74 29.35
C GLU A 8 25.83 -54.23 28.57
N GLY A 9 25.85 -54.40 27.23
CA GLY A 9 24.76 -53.99 26.34
C GLY A 9 24.93 -52.61 25.73
N LEU A 10 26.04 -51.88 26.02
CA LEU A 10 26.36 -50.62 25.42
C LEU A 10 26.69 -50.77 23.90
N GLN A 11 26.18 -49.89 23.09
CA GLN A 11 26.44 -49.86 21.66
C GLN A 11 27.01 -48.52 21.18
N ARG A 12 26.51 -47.42 21.72
CA ARG A 12 26.82 -46.02 21.29
C ARG A 12 27.30 -45.19 22.49
N ILE A 13 26.73 -45.41 23.65
CA ILE A 13 27.07 -44.68 24.87
C ILE A 13 28.36 -45.28 25.44
N SER A 14 29.29 -44.43 25.89
CA SER A 14 30.52 -44.89 26.53
C SER A 14 30.26 -45.35 27.94
N GLU A 15 31.04 -46.34 28.41
CA GLU A 15 30.99 -46.78 29.82
C GLU A 15 31.24 -45.62 30.79
N GLY A 16 32.14 -44.68 30.43
CA GLY A 16 32.40 -43.49 31.22
C GLY A 16 31.17 -42.59 31.40
N THR A 17 30.30 -42.52 30.40
CA THR A 17 29.02 -41.81 30.55
C THR A 17 28.12 -42.48 31.56
N VAL A 18 28.03 -43.79 31.55
CA VAL A 18 27.24 -44.54 32.54
C VAL A 18 27.78 -44.32 33.96
N TYR A 19 29.11 -44.41 34.15
CA TYR A 19 29.74 -44.18 35.46
C TYR A 19 29.47 -42.76 35.99
N ASN A 20 29.43 -41.73 35.14
CA ASN A 20 29.15 -40.36 35.58
C ASN A 20 27.74 -40.16 36.18
N TYR A 21 26.80 -40.99 35.80
CA TYR A 21 25.41 -40.94 36.31
C TYR A 21 25.10 -42.02 37.31
N LEU A 22 26.06 -42.93 37.58
CA LEU A 22 25.89 -44.02 38.53
C LEU A 22 26.26 -43.56 39.94
N PRO A 23 25.33 -43.53 40.92
CA PRO A 23 25.60 -43.13 42.28
C PRO A 23 26.20 -44.27 43.11
N LEU A 24 27.06 -45.08 42.50
CA LEU A 24 27.74 -46.21 43.11
C LEU A 24 29.17 -46.31 42.60
N ASP A 25 30.15 -46.40 43.54
CA ASP A 25 31.57 -46.54 43.24
C ASP A 25 32.12 -47.87 43.68
N ARG A 26 33.34 -48.19 43.18
CA ARG A 26 34.09 -49.33 43.72
C ARG A 26 34.40 -49.10 45.17
N GLY A 27 34.12 -50.09 46.04
CA GLY A 27 34.25 -49.99 47.47
C GLY A 27 32.91 -49.83 48.21
N ASP A 28 31.86 -49.43 47.52
CA ASP A 28 30.55 -49.27 48.10
C ASP A 28 29.86 -50.56 48.44
N THR A 29 28.97 -50.54 49.44
CA THR A 29 28.12 -51.67 49.78
C THR A 29 26.83 -51.67 48.98
N LEU A 30 26.66 -52.67 48.13
CA LEU A 30 25.41 -52.81 47.34
C LEU A 30 24.28 -53.24 48.28
N THR A 31 23.28 -52.39 48.38
CA THR A 31 22.02 -52.63 49.09
C THR A 31 20.87 -52.58 48.11
N GLY A 32 19.72 -53.19 48.47
CA GLY A 32 18.55 -53.08 47.60
C GLY A 32 17.98 -51.63 47.44
N SER A 33 18.34 -50.68 48.31
CA SER A 33 18.03 -49.28 48.23
C SER A 33 18.98 -48.55 47.26
N SER A 34 20.28 -48.79 47.38
CA SER A 34 21.31 -48.19 46.52
C SER A 34 21.18 -48.67 45.06
N ALA A 35 20.87 -49.98 44.85
CA ALA A 35 20.57 -50.48 43.49
C ALA A 35 19.34 -49.81 42.83
N ARG A 36 18.26 -49.64 43.61
CA ARG A 36 17.07 -48.98 43.14
C ARG A 36 17.33 -47.48 42.78
N THR A 37 18.13 -46.81 43.60
CA THR A 37 18.53 -45.43 43.33
C THR A 37 19.38 -45.36 42.07
N ALA A 38 20.36 -46.23 41.91
CA ALA A 38 21.22 -46.31 40.75
C ALA A 38 20.44 -46.59 39.45
N ILE A 39 19.51 -47.54 39.46
CA ILE A 39 18.62 -47.80 38.33
C ILE A 39 17.78 -46.56 37.99
N ARG A 40 17.21 -45.89 39.01
CA ARG A 40 16.40 -44.70 38.82
C ARG A 40 17.19 -43.55 38.22
N GLU A 41 18.40 -43.27 38.69
CA GLU A 41 19.24 -42.20 38.16
C GLU A 41 19.68 -42.49 36.72
N LEU A 42 20.03 -43.73 36.38
CA LEU A 42 20.33 -44.11 35.00
C LEU A 42 19.09 -44.01 34.11
N TYR A 43 17.89 -44.40 34.58
CA TYR A 43 16.63 -44.17 33.81
C TYR A 43 16.32 -42.71 33.59
N ARG A 44 16.63 -41.85 34.55
CA ARG A 44 16.42 -40.40 34.45
C ARG A 44 17.22 -39.74 33.32
N THR A 45 18.34 -40.37 32.91
CA THR A 45 19.15 -39.89 31.79
C THR A 45 18.42 -39.97 30.48
N GLY A 46 17.36 -40.76 30.35
CA GLY A 46 16.63 -41.00 29.11
C GLY A 46 17.35 -41.87 28.09
N PHE A 47 18.57 -42.27 28.31
CA PHE A 47 19.42 -43.03 27.37
C PHE A 47 19.04 -44.50 27.22
N PHE A 48 18.40 -45.07 28.21
CA PHE A 48 18.17 -46.50 28.28
C PHE A 48 16.68 -46.86 28.20
N GLN A 49 16.41 -47.90 27.44
CA GLN A 49 15.08 -48.50 27.32
C GLN A 49 14.84 -49.46 28.51
N ASP A 50 15.86 -50.22 28.87
CA ASP A 50 15.81 -51.13 29.99
C ASP A 50 17.14 -51.16 30.73
N ILE A 51 17.09 -51.30 32.05
CA ILE A 51 18.26 -51.39 32.94
C ILE A 51 18.02 -52.46 33.97
N SER A 52 18.88 -53.45 33.98
CA SER A 52 18.89 -54.45 35.01
C SER A 52 20.28 -54.55 35.71
N MET A 53 20.26 -54.83 36.98
CA MET A 53 21.48 -54.97 37.77
C MET A 53 21.52 -56.37 38.33
N SER A 54 22.65 -57.03 38.13
CA SER A 54 22.96 -58.33 38.69
C SER A 54 24.31 -58.35 39.42
N ARG A 55 24.54 -59.34 40.24
CA ARG A 55 25.81 -59.49 40.98
C ARG A 55 26.46 -60.78 40.59
N GLU A 56 27.70 -60.72 40.11
CA GLU A 56 28.54 -61.88 39.84
C GLU A 56 29.71 -61.88 40.86
N GLY A 57 29.57 -62.69 41.98
CA GLY A 57 30.55 -62.62 43.02
C GLY A 57 30.61 -61.28 43.72
N ASN A 58 31.71 -60.50 43.50
CA ASN A 58 31.90 -59.14 44.02
C ASN A 58 31.86 -58.09 42.89
N ILE A 59 31.46 -58.46 41.68
CA ILE A 59 31.35 -57.61 40.58
C ILE A 59 29.85 -57.18 40.40
N LEU A 60 29.57 -55.89 40.26
CA LEU A 60 28.25 -55.35 39.87
C LEU A 60 28.18 -55.37 38.38
N VAL A 61 27.27 -56.18 37.82
CA VAL A 61 26.99 -56.13 36.35
C VAL A 61 25.72 -55.36 36.10
N ILE A 62 25.84 -54.34 35.29
CA ILE A 62 24.75 -53.49 34.88
C ILE A 62 24.46 -53.81 33.40
N ASN A 63 23.33 -54.44 33.13
CA ASN A 63 22.90 -54.75 31.79
C ASN A 63 21.96 -53.61 31.35
N VAL A 64 22.31 -52.95 30.27
CA VAL A 64 21.54 -51.86 29.73
C VAL A 64 21.09 -52.16 28.30
N LEU A 65 19.90 -51.73 27.99
CA LEU A 65 19.39 -51.68 26.61
C LEU A 65 19.27 -50.21 26.20
N GLU A 66 20.17 -49.77 25.34
CA GLU A 66 20.16 -48.38 24.89
C GLU A 66 18.93 -48.06 24.04
N ARG A 67 18.32 -46.88 24.26
CA ARG A 67 17.34 -46.33 23.30
C ARG A 67 18.05 -45.97 21.98
N PRO A 68 17.44 -46.26 20.82
CA PRO A 68 18.06 -45.91 19.57
C PRO A 68 18.14 -44.38 19.38
N ALA A 69 19.13 -43.92 18.60
CA ALA A 69 19.23 -42.53 18.22
C ALA A 69 18.53 -42.26 16.91
N ILE A 70 18.01 -41.07 16.77
CA ILE A 70 17.36 -40.61 15.54
C ILE A 70 18.43 -40.31 14.48
N ALA A 71 18.41 -41.05 13.38
CA ALA A 71 19.31 -40.87 12.25
C ALA A 71 18.79 -39.86 11.24
N ALA A 72 17.49 -39.79 11.06
CA ALA A 72 16.83 -38.82 10.16
C ALA A 72 15.34 -38.72 10.47
N VAL A 73 14.76 -37.54 10.32
CA VAL A 73 13.32 -37.31 10.35
C VAL A 73 12.90 -36.79 9.01
N THR A 74 11.97 -37.50 8.35
CA THR A 74 11.40 -37.11 7.07
C THR A 74 9.95 -36.74 7.25
N LEU A 75 9.58 -35.57 6.73
CA LEU A 75 8.20 -35.07 6.68
C LEU A 75 7.70 -35.14 5.24
N SER A 76 6.45 -35.51 5.05
CA SER A 76 5.84 -35.52 3.73
C SER A 76 4.34 -35.33 3.82
N GLY A 77 3.75 -34.60 2.79
CA GLY A 77 2.33 -34.39 2.67
C GLY A 77 1.81 -33.11 3.33
N ASN A 78 2.62 -32.46 4.15
CA ASN A 78 2.30 -31.21 4.85
C ASN A 78 2.36 -30.00 3.88
N LYS A 79 1.22 -29.55 3.40
CA LYS A 79 1.09 -28.37 2.51
C LYS A 79 0.57 -27.14 3.24
N ALA A 80 -0.28 -27.33 4.25
CA ALA A 80 -0.88 -26.27 5.02
C ALA A 80 0.07 -25.69 6.07
N ILE A 81 0.89 -26.55 6.71
CA ILE A 81 1.92 -26.14 7.66
C ILE A 81 3.28 -26.29 7.00
N LYS A 82 4.09 -25.24 7.04
CA LYS A 82 5.41 -25.22 6.38
C LYS A 82 6.40 -26.16 7.07
N ASP A 83 7.27 -26.76 6.28
CA ASP A 83 8.33 -27.67 6.76
C ASP A 83 9.19 -27.05 7.84
N GLU A 84 9.56 -25.78 7.71
CA GLU A 84 10.40 -25.08 8.68
C GLU A 84 9.73 -24.95 10.05
N GLU A 85 8.42 -24.77 10.07
CA GLU A 85 7.62 -24.65 11.29
C GLU A 85 7.51 -26.00 11.99
N LEU A 86 7.20 -27.05 11.26
CA LEU A 86 7.16 -28.41 11.81
C LEU A 86 8.52 -28.87 12.33
N ARG A 87 9.61 -28.55 11.62
CA ARG A 87 10.98 -28.88 12.08
C ARG A 87 11.36 -28.13 13.35
N ARG A 88 10.92 -26.89 13.55
CA ARG A 88 11.11 -26.18 14.81
C ARG A 88 10.42 -26.92 15.97
N VAL A 89 9.17 -27.26 15.81
CA VAL A 89 8.41 -28.01 16.83
C VAL A 89 9.09 -29.35 17.14
N LEU A 90 9.54 -30.07 16.11
CA LEU A 90 10.28 -31.34 16.29
C LEU A 90 11.57 -31.17 17.11
N ASN A 91 12.32 -30.09 16.83
CA ASN A 91 13.54 -29.78 17.57
C ASN A 91 13.24 -29.44 19.04
N ASP A 92 12.20 -28.63 19.28
CA ASP A 92 11.82 -28.20 20.63
C ASP A 92 11.39 -29.35 21.55
N ILE A 93 10.81 -30.40 20.97
CA ILE A 93 10.37 -31.60 21.70
C ILE A 93 11.40 -32.73 21.72
N GLY A 94 12.59 -32.51 21.15
CA GLY A 94 13.69 -33.50 21.15
C GLY A 94 13.55 -34.64 20.14
N LEU A 95 12.82 -34.43 19.04
CA LEU A 95 12.71 -35.38 17.91
C LEU A 95 13.55 -34.91 16.70
N SER A 96 14.81 -34.54 16.97
CA SER A 96 15.73 -34.12 15.90
C SER A 96 16.84 -35.14 15.67
N GLU A 97 17.59 -34.98 14.57
CA GLU A 97 18.71 -35.85 14.24
C GLU A 97 19.77 -35.82 15.32
N GLY A 98 20.22 -36.99 15.77
CA GLY A 98 21.21 -37.16 16.84
C GLY A 98 20.61 -37.35 18.23
N GLU A 99 19.36 -36.98 18.45
CA GLU A 99 18.67 -37.15 19.73
C GLU A 99 18.25 -38.60 19.99
N VAL A 100 17.93 -38.91 21.24
CA VAL A 100 17.48 -40.24 21.68
C VAL A 100 16.01 -40.40 21.34
N PHE A 101 15.66 -41.46 20.62
CA PHE A 101 14.30 -41.75 20.24
C PHE A 101 13.44 -42.26 21.42
N ASP A 102 12.33 -41.60 21.66
CA ASP A 102 11.27 -42.04 22.56
C ASP A 102 9.94 -42.18 21.79
N ARG A 103 9.37 -43.38 21.80
CA ARG A 103 8.10 -43.66 21.14
C ARG A 103 6.94 -42.83 21.68
N LEU A 104 6.92 -42.58 23.02
CA LEU A 104 5.84 -41.80 23.62
C LEU A 104 5.84 -40.34 23.18
N VAL A 105 7.03 -39.79 22.95
CA VAL A 105 7.15 -38.41 22.43
C VAL A 105 6.63 -38.35 21.01
N LEU A 106 6.96 -39.32 20.15
CA LEU A 106 6.44 -39.42 18.80
C LEU A 106 4.91 -39.57 18.76
N ASP A 107 4.34 -40.42 19.60
CA ASP A 107 2.88 -40.62 19.64
C ASP A 107 2.16 -39.39 20.16
N ARG A 108 2.72 -38.62 21.12
CA ARG A 108 2.19 -37.33 21.56
C ARG A 108 2.25 -36.30 20.43
N LEU A 109 3.37 -36.23 19.72
CA LEU A 109 3.49 -35.34 18.55
C LEU A 109 2.42 -35.64 17.53
N SER A 110 2.22 -36.90 17.16
CA SER A 110 1.18 -37.29 16.19
C SER A 110 -0.19 -36.81 16.63
N GLN A 111 -0.55 -36.95 17.90
CA GLN A 111 -1.83 -36.46 18.43
C GLN A 111 -1.90 -34.92 18.42
N GLU A 112 -0.81 -34.23 18.72
CA GLU A 112 -0.79 -32.76 18.70
C GLU A 112 -0.89 -32.22 17.28
N LEU A 113 -0.22 -32.86 16.30
CA LEU A 113 -0.37 -32.52 14.90
C LEU A 113 -1.82 -32.69 14.42
N VAL A 114 -2.47 -33.80 14.79
CA VAL A 114 -3.89 -34.02 14.45
C VAL A 114 -4.76 -32.89 15.04
N LYS A 115 -4.54 -32.49 16.28
CA LYS A 115 -5.28 -31.36 16.87
C LYS A 115 -5.00 -30.03 16.16
N GLN A 116 -3.74 -29.79 15.78
CA GLN A 116 -3.36 -28.58 15.03
C GLN A 116 -4.04 -28.52 13.66
N TYR A 117 -4.12 -29.63 12.95
CA TYR A 117 -4.88 -29.71 11.70
C TYR A 117 -6.40 -29.58 11.91
N PHE A 118 -6.92 -30.10 13.01
CA PHE A 118 -8.33 -29.92 13.36
C PHE A 118 -8.67 -28.47 13.64
N SER A 119 -7.79 -27.72 14.29
CA SER A 119 -8.00 -26.28 14.51
C SER A 119 -8.05 -25.49 13.19
N GLN A 120 -7.40 -26.00 12.14
CA GLN A 120 -7.46 -25.45 10.80
C GLN A 120 -8.61 -26.01 9.93
N GLY A 121 -9.56 -26.72 10.54
CA GLY A 121 -10.72 -27.28 9.84
C GLY A 121 -10.43 -28.55 9.02
N ARG A 122 -9.29 -29.19 9.19
CA ARG A 122 -8.91 -30.42 8.47
C ARG A 122 -9.22 -31.68 9.26
N TYR A 123 -10.49 -32.02 9.38
CA TYR A 123 -10.94 -33.14 10.21
C TYR A 123 -10.68 -34.52 9.60
N ALA A 124 -10.35 -34.56 8.30
CA ALA A 124 -9.97 -35.80 7.59
C ALA A 124 -8.46 -36.07 7.63
N VAL A 125 -7.68 -35.29 8.40
CA VAL A 125 -6.24 -35.49 8.50
C VAL A 125 -5.93 -36.89 9.06
N ASP A 126 -4.93 -37.51 8.46
CA ASP A 126 -4.31 -38.76 8.94
C ASP A 126 -2.80 -38.53 9.05
N VAL A 127 -2.24 -38.85 10.23
CA VAL A 127 -0.81 -38.70 10.51
C VAL A 127 -0.24 -40.08 10.78
N ASP A 128 0.39 -40.70 9.79
CA ASP A 128 1.05 -41.99 9.90
C ASP A 128 2.52 -41.79 10.24
N THR A 129 2.95 -42.45 11.34
CA THR A 129 4.32 -42.38 11.82
C THR A 129 4.99 -43.72 11.69
N ARG A 130 6.03 -43.79 10.85
CA ARG A 130 6.79 -45.03 10.60
C ARG A 130 8.19 -44.90 11.15
N VAL A 131 8.55 -45.86 12.02
CA VAL A 131 9.88 -45.96 12.59
C VAL A 131 10.58 -47.17 11.96
N THR A 132 11.71 -46.91 11.32
CA THR A 132 12.54 -47.96 10.69
C THR A 132 13.85 -48.07 11.44
N GLU A 133 14.14 -49.25 11.95
CA GLU A 133 15.40 -49.56 12.60
C GLU A 133 16.56 -49.61 11.60
N LEU A 134 17.69 -49.02 11.97
CA LEU A 134 18.91 -48.98 11.19
C LEU A 134 20.08 -49.61 11.96
N ALA A 135 21.15 -49.95 11.26
CA ALA A 135 22.36 -50.44 11.88
C ALA A 135 22.91 -49.49 12.95
N ARG A 136 23.62 -50.03 13.97
CA ARG A 136 24.24 -49.26 15.07
C ARG A 136 23.23 -48.55 15.97
N ASN A 137 22.18 -49.21 16.36
CA ASN A 137 21.12 -48.75 17.27
C ASN A 137 20.60 -47.35 16.89
N ARG A 138 20.18 -47.19 15.65
CA ARG A 138 19.58 -45.95 15.11
C ARG A 138 18.23 -46.22 14.52
N VAL A 139 17.40 -45.17 14.46
CA VAL A 139 16.10 -45.22 13.83
C VAL A 139 15.95 -44.08 12.82
N ARG A 140 15.19 -44.35 11.78
CA ARG A 140 14.65 -43.33 10.86
C ARG A 140 13.16 -43.17 11.12
N ILE A 141 12.73 -41.92 11.29
CA ILE A 141 11.32 -41.58 11.50
C ILE A 141 10.80 -41.00 10.21
N ALA A 142 9.72 -41.53 9.68
CA ALA A 142 8.97 -40.95 8.58
C ALA A 142 7.59 -40.58 9.10
N ILE A 143 7.26 -39.29 9.00
CA ILE A 143 5.95 -38.75 9.35
C ILE A 143 5.28 -38.41 8.03
N VAL A 144 4.24 -39.18 7.68
CA VAL A 144 3.44 -39.01 6.46
C VAL A 144 2.12 -38.41 6.87
N ILE A 145 1.81 -37.23 6.33
CA ILE A 145 0.60 -36.48 6.65
C ILE A 145 -0.29 -36.49 5.43
N ASP A 146 -1.47 -37.07 5.56
CA ASP A 146 -2.56 -36.84 4.60
C ASP A 146 -3.49 -35.79 5.20
N GLU A 147 -3.36 -34.56 4.76
CA GLU A 147 -4.11 -33.43 5.31
C GLU A 147 -5.61 -33.49 5.08
N GLY A 148 -6.06 -34.29 4.10
CA GLY A 148 -7.43 -34.28 3.66
C GLY A 148 -7.88 -32.94 3.08
N LYS A 149 -9.17 -32.78 2.86
CA LYS A 149 -9.79 -31.51 2.48
C LYS A 149 -10.15 -30.71 3.72
N VAL A 150 -10.15 -29.40 3.61
CA VAL A 150 -10.72 -28.51 4.62
C VAL A 150 -12.23 -28.69 4.63
N ALA A 151 -12.81 -28.82 5.80
CA ALA A 151 -14.25 -28.92 5.93
C ALA A 151 -14.91 -27.55 5.71
N GLU A 152 -15.97 -27.53 4.93
CA GLU A 152 -16.71 -26.32 4.58
C GLU A 152 -17.99 -26.18 5.39
N ILE A 153 -18.32 -24.96 5.77
CA ILE A 153 -19.56 -24.64 6.44
C ILE A 153 -20.70 -24.69 5.43
N ARG A 154 -21.63 -25.63 5.63
CA ARG A 154 -22.82 -25.77 4.78
C ARG A 154 -24.02 -25.02 5.32
N HIS A 155 -24.15 -24.97 6.63
CA HIS A 155 -25.28 -24.32 7.28
C HIS A 155 -24.88 -23.75 8.63
N ILE A 156 -25.32 -22.56 8.88
CA ILE A 156 -25.32 -21.93 10.20
C ILE A 156 -26.80 -21.69 10.53
N ASN A 157 -27.30 -22.36 11.53
CA ASN A 157 -28.67 -22.27 11.97
C ASN A 157 -28.73 -21.62 13.37
N ILE A 158 -29.54 -20.60 13.51
CA ILE A 158 -29.79 -19.95 14.79
C ILE A 158 -31.19 -20.33 15.21
N VAL A 159 -31.32 -20.87 16.39
CA VAL A 159 -32.61 -21.36 16.93
C VAL A 159 -33.00 -20.52 18.13
N GLY A 160 -34.23 -19.98 18.14
CA GLY A 160 -34.72 -19.08 19.18
C GLY A 160 -34.68 -17.60 18.78
N ASN A 161 -34.24 -17.29 17.55
CA ASN A 161 -34.29 -15.95 16.98
C ASN A 161 -35.68 -15.69 16.35
N GLU A 162 -36.55 -15.02 17.08
CA GLU A 162 -37.90 -14.70 16.63
C GLU A 162 -37.97 -13.36 15.92
N THR A 163 -37.10 -12.41 16.30
CA THR A 163 -37.16 -11.01 15.84
C THR A 163 -36.34 -10.77 14.56
N PHE A 164 -35.18 -11.40 14.43
CA PHE A 164 -34.28 -11.20 13.29
C PHE A 164 -34.08 -12.49 12.51
N THR A 165 -33.94 -12.38 11.19
CA THR A 165 -33.69 -13.54 10.35
C THR A 165 -32.22 -13.96 10.41
N ASP A 166 -31.93 -15.25 10.23
CA ASP A 166 -30.55 -15.79 10.15
C ASP A 166 -29.70 -14.99 9.19
N LYS A 167 -30.23 -14.60 8.02
CA LYS A 167 -29.51 -13.83 7.01
C LYS A 167 -29.11 -12.44 7.46
N GLU A 168 -29.91 -11.77 8.28
CA GLU A 168 -29.59 -10.45 8.82
C GLU A 168 -28.49 -10.56 9.86
N ILE A 169 -28.55 -11.56 10.70
CA ILE A 169 -27.56 -11.82 11.76
C ILE A 169 -26.22 -12.24 11.16
N GLN A 170 -26.23 -13.15 10.19
CA GLN A 170 -25.04 -13.73 9.58
C GLN A 170 -24.29 -12.78 8.64
N LYS A 171 -24.87 -11.62 8.32
CA LYS A 171 -24.27 -10.67 7.37
C LYS A 171 -22.83 -10.22 7.76
N ASP A 172 -22.58 -10.13 9.06
CA ASP A 172 -21.30 -9.66 9.62
C ASP A 172 -20.41 -10.83 10.12
N PHE A 173 -20.83 -12.09 9.91
CA PHE A 173 -20.05 -13.26 10.31
C PHE A 173 -18.82 -13.43 9.40
N GLU A 174 -17.74 -13.90 9.99
CA GLU A 174 -16.53 -14.31 9.26
C GLU A 174 -16.65 -15.73 8.69
N ALA A 175 -17.45 -16.56 9.36
CA ALA A 175 -17.83 -17.87 8.88
C ALA A 175 -19.01 -17.73 7.90
N ASP A 176 -18.72 -17.69 6.60
CA ASP A 176 -19.74 -17.48 5.56
C ASP A 176 -19.99 -18.76 4.76
N ILE A 177 -21.24 -18.89 4.26
CA ILE A 177 -21.61 -19.93 3.31
C ILE A 177 -21.19 -19.46 1.92
N VAL A 178 -20.10 -20.03 1.39
CA VAL A 178 -19.57 -19.62 0.08
C VAL A 178 -20.46 -20.16 -1.04
N PRO A 179 -21.06 -19.31 -1.88
CA PRO A 179 -21.78 -19.74 -3.07
C PRO A 179 -20.87 -20.51 -4.04
N PHE A 180 -21.40 -21.53 -4.74
CA PHE A 180 -20.65 -22.45 -5.60
C PHE A 180 -19.82 -21.76 -6.70
N TRP A 181 -20.14 -20.52 -7.08
CA TRP A 181 -19.37 -19.73 -8.07
C TRP A 181 -18.14 -19.00 -7.49
N LYS A 182 -17.98 -18.94 -6.16
CA LYS A 182 -16.79 -18.39 -5.49
C LYS A 182 -15.80 -19.48 -5.08
N PHE A 183 -15.55 -20.47 -5.93
CA PHE A 183 -14.73 -21.66 -5.60
C PHE A 183 -13.26 -21.35 -5.25
N TRP A 184 -12.80 -20.10 -5.42
CA TRP A 184 -11.46 -19.63 -4.99
C TRP A 184 -11.44 -18.91 -3.63
N SER A 185 -12.61 -18.66 -3.02
CA SER A 185 -12.67 -18.04 -1.70
C SER A 185 -12.38 -19.07 -0.61
N LYS A 186 -11.65 -18.65 0.41
CA LYS A 186 -11.39 -19.41 1.63
C LYS A 186 -12.35 -19.08 2.77
N ASP A 187 -13.35 -18.23 2.54
CA ASP A 187 -14.23 -17.70 3.58
C ASP A 187 -15.11 -18.78 4.22
N GLY A 188 -15.49 -19.81 3.48
CA GLY A 188 -16.27 -20.95 3.97
C GLY A 188 -15.49 -21.99 4.80
N GLN A 189 -14.19 -21.77 5.03
CA GLN A 189 -13.40 -22.72 5.82
C GLN A 189 -13.68 -22.55 7.32
N TYR A 190 -14.06 -23.64 7.97
CA TYR A 190 -14.31 -23.64 9.40
C TYR A 190 -13.02 -23.44 10.21
N SER A 191 -13.11 -22.55 11.20
CA SER A 191 -12.12 -22.40 12.25
C SER A 191 -12.87 -22.17 13.58
N ARG A 192 -12.35 -22.76 14.64
CA ARG A 192 -12.93 -22.61 15.99
C ARG A 192 -12.84 -21.17 16.48
N GLU A 193 -11.75 -20.49 16.14
CA GLU A 193 -11.52 -19.09 16.47
C GLU A 193 -12.56 -18.19 15.75
N LYS A 194 -12.79 -18.41 14.46
CA LYS A 194 -13.82 -17.69 13.69
C LYS A 194 -15.20 -17.89 14.30
N LEU A 195 -15.57 -19.13 14.61
CA LEU A 195 -16.86 -19.41 15.23
C LEU A 195 -17.01 -18.72 16.59
N SER A 196 -15.97 -18.73 17.43
CA SER A 196 -15.99 -18.01 18.70
C SER A 196 -16.16 -16.50 18.50
N GLY A 197 -15.47 -15.92 17.52
CA GLY A 197 -15.65 -14.52 17.13
C GLY A 197 -17.06 -14.21 16.63
N ASP A 198 -17.63 -15.10 15.83
CA ASP A 198 -18.99 -14.93 15.32
C ASP A 198 -20.07 -15.08 16.39
N MET A 199 -19.85 -15.92 17.40
CA MET A 199 -20.76 -15.97 18.57
C MET A 199 -20.70 -14.68 19.39
N GLU A 200 -19.54 -14.05 19.52
CA GLU A 200 -19.44 -12.74 20.17
C GLU A 200 -20.07 -11.62 19.29
N LYS A 201 -19.92 -11.69 17.97
CA LYS A 201 -20.64 -10.79 17.04
C LYS A 201 -22.15 -10.97 17.15
N LEU A 202 -22.62 -12.21 17.25
CA LEU A 202 -24.03 -12.52 17.48
C LEU A 202 -24.55 -11.87 18.78
N ARG A 203 -23.78 -12.01 19.85
CA ARG A 203 -24.13 -11.39 21.14
C ARG A 203 -24.14 -9.86 21.04
N SER A 204 -23.11 -9.28 20.42
CA SER A 204 -23.01 -7.84 20.19
C SER A 204 -24.18 -7.33 19.33
N TYR A 205 -24.59 -8.09 18.30
CA TYR A 205 -25.67 -7.74 17.41
C TYR A 205 -26.99 -7.51 18.18
N TYR A 206 -27.31 -8.38 19.13
CA TYR A 206 -28.50 -8.25 19.97
C TYR A 206 -28.37 -7.17 21.05
N LEU A 207 -27.23 -7.12 21.76
CA LEU A 207 -26.94 -6.10 22.75
C LEU A 207 -26.96 -4.66 22.18
N ASP A 208 -26.57 -4.51 20.91
CA ASP A 208 -26.62 -3.21 20.23
C ASP A 208 -28.02 -2.78 19.83
N ARG A 209 -28.99 -3.71 19.91
CA ARG A 209 -30.41 -3.47 19.59
C ARG A 209 -31.33 -3.53 20.80
N GLY A 210 -30.72 -3.50 21.99
CA GLY A 210 -31.49 -3.38 23.25
C GLY A 210 -31.76 -4.69 23.96
N TYR A 211 -31.37 -5.83 23.45
CA TYR A 211 -31.64 -7.13 24.07
C TYR A 211 -30.63 -7.44 25.18
N VAL A 212 -30.80 -6.82 26.33
CA VAL A 212 -29.84 -6.88 27.45
C VAL A 212 -29.73 -8.29 28.04
N ASP A 213 -30.81 -9.03 28.09
CA ASP A 213 -30.88 -10.40 28.62
C ASP A 213 -30.54 -11.48 27.57
N PHE A 214 -30.07 -11.07 26.37
CA PHE A 214 -29.68 -12.01 25.32
C PHE A 214 -28.61 -12.97 25.79
N SER A 215 -28.83 -14.25 25.54
CA SER A 215 -27.83 -15.29 25.84
C SER A 215 -27.78 -16.36 24.76
N VAL A 216 -26.56 -16.88 24.51
CA VAL A 216 -26.34 -18.10 23.73
C VAL A 216 -26.29 -19.26 24.69
N GLU A 217 -27.33 -20.10 24.72
CA GLU A 217 -27.43 -21.25 25.63
C GLU A 217 -26.46 -22.38 25.24
N SER A 218 -26.36 -22.65 23.93
CA SER A 218 -25.47 -23.70 23.46
C SER A 218 -25.09 -23.47 22.01
N THR A 219 -23.85 -23.88 21.64
CA THR A 219 -23.41 -23.93 20.27
C THR A 219 -22.98 -25.36 19.93
N GLN A 220 -23.66 -25.97 18.98
CA GLN A 220 -23.38 -27.33 18.53
C GLN A 220 -22.74 -27.30 17.13
N VAL A 221 -21.63 -28.03 16.99
CA VAL A 221 -20.96 -28.22 15.70
C VAL A 221 -21.05 -29.69 15.32
N SER A 222 -21.73 -30.00 14.24
CA SER A 222 -21.86 -31.35 13.70
C SER A 222 -21.05 -31.46 12.39
N ILE A 223 -20.31 -32.56 12.27
CA ILE A 223 -19.47 -32.84 11.11
C ILE A 223 -20.09 -34.01 10.37
N SER A 224 -20.18 -33.88 9.05
CA SER A 224 -20.66 -34.98 8.18
C SER A 224 -19.80 -36.23 8.29
N PRO A 225 -20.34 -37.44 8.05
CA PRO A 225 -19.57 -38.69 8.12
C PRO A 225 -18.34 -38.74 7.20
N ASP A 226 -18.38 -38.02 6.07
CA ASP A 226 -17.26 -37.87 5.14
C ASP A 226 -16.26 -36.79 5.50
N LYS A 227 -16.49 -36.11 6.66
CA LYS A 227 -15.64 -35.08 7.24
C LYS A 227 -15.39 -33.84 6.33
N LYS A 228 -16.30 -33.58 5.40
CA LYS A 228 -16.17 -32.45 4.46
C LYS A 228 -17.10 -31.31 4.75
N ASP A 229 -18.25 -31.56 5.36
CA ASP A 229 -19.30 -30.60 5.61
C ASP A 229 -19.50 -30.36 7.11
N ILE A 230 -19.70 -29.10 7.50
CA ILE A 230 -19.95 -28.68 8.88
C ILE A 230 -21.31 -28.01 8.96
N PHE A 231 -22.04 -28.35 9.97
CA PHE A 231 -23.31 -27.75 10.35
C PHE A 231 -23.18 -27.16 11.74
N ILE A 232 -23.48 -25.87 11.87
CA ILE A 232 -23.42 -25.14 13.13
C ILE A 232 -24.84 -24.81 13.55
N THR A 233 -25.17 -25.09 14.81
CA THR A 233 -26.45 -24.71 15.40
C THR A 233 -26.19 -23.96 16.70
N ALA A 234 -26.60 -22.69 16.76
CA ALA A 234 -26.58 -21.86 17.96
C ALA A 234 -27.98 -21.72 18.53
N ASN A 235 -28.20 -22.17 19.77
CA ASN A 235 -29.47 -21.98 20.47
C ASN A 235 -29.37 -20.68 21.28
N VAL A 236 -30.30 -19.76 21.06
CA VAL A 236 -30.31 -18.44 21.68
C VAL A 236 -31.63 -18.16 22.41
N VAL A 237 -31.53 -17.29 23.38
CA VAL A 237 -32.68 -16.66 24.03
C VAL A 237 -32.56 -15.16 23.85
N GLU A 238 -33.51 -14.54 23.15
CA GLU A 238 -33.45 -13.12 22.81
C GLU A 238 -33.66 -12.21 24.01
N GLY A 239 -34.67 -12.51 24.82
CA GLY A 239 -35.15 -11.65 25.90
C GLY A 239 -35.94 -10.46 25.37
N ASP A 240 -36.14 -9.48 26.25
CA ASP A 240 -36.90 -8.25 25.95
C ASP A 240 -35.97 -7.12 25.44
N VAL A 241 -36.57 -6.13 24.77
CA VAL A 241 -35.87 -4.91 24.33
C VAL A 241 -35.91 -3.87 25.46
N TYR A 242 -34.76 -3.34 25.81
CA TYR A 242 -34.58 -2.32 26.83
C TYR A 242 -34.30 -0.95 26.23
N GLY A 243 -34.85 0.08 26.83
CA GLY A 243 -34.52 1.48 26.56
C GLY A 243 -33.51 2.03 27.55
N VAL A 244 -32.90 3.14 27.23
CA VAL A 244 -32.04 3.90 28.15
C VAL A 244 -32.93 4.86 28.96
N ASP A 245 -32.87 4.77 30.27
CA ASP A 245 -33.62 5.66 31.19
C ASP A 245 -32.81 6.94 31.43
N GLU A 246 -31.73 6.83 32.18
CA GLU A 246 -30.91 7.94 32.59
C GLU A 246 -29.45 7.69 32.24
N VAL A 247 -28.73 8.78 31.88
CA VAL A 247 -27.29 8.76 31.66
C VAL A 247 -26.63 9.74 32.59
N GLN A 248 -25.87 9.21 33.53
CA GLN A 248 -25.10 9.97 34.52
C GLN A 248 -23.61 9.89 34.27
N ILE A 249 -22.88 10.90 34.74
CA ILE A 249 -21.41 10.94 34.79
C ILE A 249 -21.04 11.22 36.25
N THR A 250 -20.24 10.38 36.85
CA THR A 250 -19.79 10.51 38.23
C THR A 250 -18.27 10.25 38.32
N GLY A 251 -17.70 10.51 39.50
CA GLY A 251 -16.25 10.32 39.72
C GLY A 251 -15.53 11.65 39.79
N ASP A 252 -14.20 11.61 39.46
CA ASP A 252 -13.36 12.78 39.45
C ASP A 252 -13.35 13.41 38.05
N LEU A 253 -14.08 14.49 37.87
CA LEU A 253 -14.28 15.17 36.58
C LEU A 253 -13.23 16.26 36.42
N VAL A 254 -12.09 15.95 35.81
CA VAL A 254 -11.02 16.91 35.47
C VAL A 254 -11.35 17.78 34.27
N ILE A 255 -12.42 17.44 33.55
CA ILE A 255 -12.97 18.18 32.41
C ILE A 255 -14.39 18.59 32.76
N ASP A 256 -14.84 19.76 32.29
CA ASP A 256 -16.20 20.22 32.42
C ASP A 256 -17.22 19.16 32.00
N GLU A 257 -18.19 18.91 32.85
CA GLU A 257 -19.25 17.90 32.63
C GLU A 257 -19.99 18.13 31.31
N GLY A 258 -20.24 19.38 30.93
CA GLY A 258 -20.92 19.73 29.69
C GLY A 258 -20.09 19.32 28.46
N THR A 259 -18.75 19.31 28.57
CA THR A 259 -17.86 18.79 27.53
C THR A 259 -17.88 17.28 27.49
N LEU A 260 -17.80 16.60 28.62
CA LEU A 260 -17.90 15.13 28.70
C LEU A 260 -19.24 14.63 28.17
N ARG A 261 -20.36 15.29 28.51
CA ARG A 261 -21.72 14.94 28.01
C ARG A 261 -21.76 14.96 26.46
N ARG A 262 -21.06 15.85 25.81
CA ARG A 262 -20.98 15.89 24.32
C ARG A 262 -20.25 14.70 23.70
N LEU A 263 -19.44 13.99 24.46
CA LEU A 263 -18.70 12.81 24.02
C LEU A 263 -19.50 11.53 24.17
N ILE A 264 -20.56 11.58 24.96
CA ILE A 264 -21.47 10.45 25.20
C ILE A 264 -22.41 10.32 24.01
N VAL A 265 -22.34 9.16 23.36
CA VAL A 265 -23.16 8.84 22.18
C VAL A 265 -24.54 8.32 22.56
N VAL A 266 -24.64 7.62 23.71
CA VAL A 266 -25.90 7.08 24.21
C VAL A 266 -26.74 8.19 24.84
N GLN A 267 -28.06 8.25 24.51
CA GLN A 267 -28.95 9.28 24.99
C GLN A 267 -30.16 8.66 25.73
N PRO A 268 -30.73 9.34 26.76
CA PRO A 268 -31.96 8.91 27.39
C PRO A 268 -33.11 8.80 26.37
N GLY A 269 -33.95 7.78 26.53
CA GLY A 269 -35.07 7.50 25.63
C GLY A 269 -34.74 6.73 24.36
N GLU A 270 -33.46 6.48 24.08
CA GLU A 270 -33.08 5.61 22.99
C GLU A 270 -33.06 4.13 23.37
N ILE A 271 -33.07 3.25 22.41
CA ILE A 271 -32.85 1.81 22.61
C ILE A 271 -31.40 1.60 23.11
N PHE A 272 -31.26 0.75 24.13
CA PHE A 272 -29.97 0.39 24.69
C PHE A 272 -29.02 -0.17 23.59
N SER A 273 -27.78 0.25 23.62
CA SER A 273 -26.74 -0.24 22.71
C SER A 273 -25.38 -0.31 23.42
N ARG A 274 -24.86 -1.51 23.56
CA ARG A 274 -23.53 -1.76 24.13
C ARG A 274 -22.44 -1.00 23.37
N LYS A 275 -22.52 -1.02 22.05
CA LYS A 275 -21.58 -0.30 21.17
C LYS A 275 -21.55 1.20 21.43
N LYS A 276 -22.72 1.84 21.65
CA LYS A 276 -22.79 3.27 21.97
C LYS A 276 -22.16 3.57 23.33
N ILE A 277 -22.31 2.68 24.31
CA ILE A 277 -21.68 2.81 25.62
C ILE A 277 -20.17 2.68 25.51
N GLU A 278 -19.68 1.64 24.86
CA GLU A 278 -18.25 1.42 24.61
C GLU A 278 -17.63 2.60 23.86
N GLN A 279 -18.29 3.10 22.80
CA GLN A 279 -17.85 4.28 22.07
C GLN A 279 -17.80 5.54 22.95
N SER A 280 -18.74 5.70 23.88
CA SER A 280 -18.74 6.81 24.84
C SER A 280 -17.55 6.70 25.79
N VAL A 281 -17.26 5.50 26.29
CA VAL A 281 -16.09 5.22 27.14
C VAL A 281 -14.79 5.54 26.39
N GLU A 282 -14.67 5.07 25.13
CA GLU A 282 -13.50 5.34 24.29
C GLU A 282 -13.31 6.84 24.05
N ASN A 283 -14.39 7.56 23.74
CA ASN A 283 -14.35 9.00 23.51
C ASN A 283 -13.87 9.75 24.76
N ILE A 284 -14.37 9.40 25.96
CA ILE A 284 -13.97 10.03 27.22
C ILE A 284 -12.51 9.68 27.53
N ASN A 285 -12.12 8.41 27.45
CA ASN A 285 -10.73 8.00 27.67
C ASN A 285 -9.76 8.68 26.69
N ALA A 286 -10.15 8.81 25.41
CA ALA A 286 -9.32 9.46 24.39
C ALA A 286 -9.04 10.94 24.72
N ILE A 287 -10.04 11.68 25.17
CA ILE A 287 -9.83 13.09 25.54
C ILE A 287 -8.99 13.22 26.81
N LEU A 288 -9.22 12.36 27.82
CA LEU A 288 -8.42 12.30 29.03
C LEU A 288 -6.96 11.96 28.73
N ALA A 289 -6.70 10.96 27.89
CA ALA A 289 -5.38 10.58 27.43
C ALA A 289 -4.68 11.71 26.68
N ASN A 290 -5.41 12.54 25.92
CA ASN A 290 -4.82 13.66 25.18
C ASN A 290 -4.38 14.84 26.06
N ILE A 291 -4.92 14.94 27.28
CA ILE A 291 -4.57 15.97 28.25
C ILE A 291 -3.65 15.47 29.38
N GLY A 292 -3.10 14.27 29.23
CA GLY A 292 -2.08 13.72 30.10
C GLY A 292 -2.53 12.57 31.01
N TYR A 293 -3.76 12.16 31.01
CA TYR A 293 -4.27 11.07 31.86
C TYR A 293 -4.19 9.72 31.11
N ALA A 294 -2.96 9.21 30.98
CA ALA A 294 -2.65 7.99 30.19
C ALA A 294 -3.33 6.72 30.72
N PHE A 295 -3.61 6.66 32.02
CA PHE A 295 -4.14 5.49 32.71
C PHE A 295 -5.57 5.73 33.22
N SER A 296 -6.31 6.66 32.58
CA SER A 296 -7.71 6.91 32.93
C SER A 296 -8.55 5.65 32.75
N ASN A 297 -9.44 5.41 33.69
CA ASN A 297 -10.40 4.32 33.66
C ASN A 297 -11.83 4.88 33.72
N VAL A 298 -12.57 4.68 32.66
CA VAL A 298 -13.99 5.05 32.63
C VAL A 298 -14.81 3.76 32.64
N ASN A 299 -15.47 3.52 33.78
CA ASN A 299 -16.24 2.30 33.98
C ASN A 299 -17.73 2.58 33.79
N PRO A 300 -18.41 2.01 32.78
CA PRO A 300 -19.83 2.16 32.59
C PRO A 300 -20.55 1.19 33.56
N ILE A 301 -21.23 1.73 34.55
CA ILE A 301 -22.06 0.96 35.50
C ILE A 301 -23.50 1.01 34.98
N THR A 302 -24.04 -0.17 34.65
CA THR A 302 -25.41 -0.30 34.16
C THR A 302 -26.31 -0.86 35.26
N ASP A 303 -27.45 -0.21 35.52
CA ASP A 303 -28.52 -0.71 36.39
C ASP A 303 -29.73 -1.04 35.52
N VAL A 304 -30.20 -2.29 35.62
CA VAL A 304 -31.24 -2.84 34.76
C VAL A 304 -32.55 -2.99 35.54
N ASP A 305 -33.51 -2.15 35.21
CA ASP A 305 -34.91 -2.27 35.69
C ASP A 305 -35.68 -3.20 34.73
N ARG A 306 -35.85 -4.47 35.15
CA ARG A 306 -36.53 -5.48 34.35
C ARG A 306 -38.03 -5.27 34.28
N ASP A 307 -38.63 -4.64 35.29
CA ASP A 307 -40.06 -4.44 35.34
C ASP A 307 -40.51 -3.38 34.34
N ASN A 308 -39.71 -2.30 34.19
CA ASN A 308 -39.97 -1.21 33.26
C ASN A 308 -39.22 -1.37 31.93
N ARG A 309 -38.33 -2.37 31.78
CA ARG A 309 -37.45 -2.58 30.63
C ARG A 309 -36.58 -1.37 30.33
N LEU A 310 -35.99 -0.81 31.37
CA LEU A 310 -35.13 0.36 31.28
C LEU A 310 -33.71 0.05 31.82
N VAL A 311 -32.73 0.74 31.28
CA VAL A 311 -31.32 0.64 31.72
C VAL A 311 -30.80 2.04 32.01
N SER A 312 -30.44 2.29 33.28
CA SER A 312 -29.69 3.48 33.65
C SER A 312 -28.21 3.24 33.51
N VAL A 313 -27.48 4.20 32.91
CA VAL A 313 -26.05 4.09 32.65
C VAL A 313 -25.31 5.19 33.38
N ASN A 314 -24.40 4.82 34.28
CA ASN A 314 -23.53 5.74 34.97
C ASN A 314 -22.07 5.54 34.53
N PHE A 315 -21.50 6.55 33.90
CA PHE A 315 -20.09 6.55 33.54
C PHE A 315 -19.27 7.06 34.73
N PHE A 316 -18.66 6.12 35.44
CA PHE A 316 -17.77 6.45 36.56
C PHE A 316 -16.39 6.75 36.01
N VAL A 317 -15.92 8.01 36.14
CA VAL A 317 -14.66 8.50 35.62
C VAL A 317 -13.63 8.51 36.73
N ASP A 318 -12.56 7.75 36.56
CA ASP A 318 -11.35 7.80 37.37
C ASP A 318 -10.16 8.18 36.46
N PRO A 319 -9.75 9.45 36.43
CA PRO A 319 -8.66 9.90 35.55
C PRO A 319 -7.30 9.40 36.01
N GLY A 320 -7.16 9.02 37.28
CA GLY A 320 -5.85 8.72 37.85
C GLY A 320 -4.93 9.94 37.91
N LYS A 321 -3.62 9.71 37.85
CA LYS A 321 -2.63 10.80 37.86
C LYS A 321 -2.30 11.26 36.46
N ARG A 322 -1.96 12.56 36.34
CA ARG A 322 -1.46 13.14 35.09
C ARG A 322 -0.02 12.72 34.86
N VAL A 323 0.28 12.26 33.62
CA VAL A 323 1.51 11.56 33.28
C VAL A 323 2.37 12.38 32.32
N TYR A 324 3.68 12.38 32.58
CA TYR A 324 4.69 12.99 31.72
C TYR A 324 5.49 11.93 30.96
N ILE A 325 5.97 12.31 29.78
CA ILE A 325 6.95 11.50 29.05
C ILE A 325 8.35 11.77 29.64
N ARG A 326 8.96 10.77 30.23
CA ARG A 326 10.33 10.89 30.75
C ARG A 326 11.34 10.92 29.61
N ARG A 327 11.28 9.96 28.70
CA ARG A 327 12.17 9.84 27.54
C ARG A 327 11.51 9.04 26.41
N ILE A 328 12.07 9.23 25.20
CA ILE A 328 11.68 8.50 23.98
C ILE A 328 12.89 7.69 23.53
N MET A 329 12.71 6.39 23.40
CA MET A 329 13.74 5.44 22.98
C MET A 329 13.33 4.77 21.67
N PHE A 330 14.31 4.59 20.78
CA PHE A 330 14.13 3.87 19.53
C PHE A 330 14.91 2.55 19.59
N VAL A 331 14.28 1.48 19.12
CA VAL A 331 14.83 0.12 19.12
C VAL A 331 14.62 -0.52 17.74
N GLY A 332 15.62 -1.23 17.27
CA GLY A 332 15.56 -1.93 15.97
C GLY A 332 16.05 -1.13 14.78
N ASN A 333 16.38 0.16 14.94
CA ASN A 333 16.92 1.01 13.89
C ASN A 333 18.43 0.82 13.70
N SER A 334 18.81 -0.35 13.16
CA SER A 334 20.23 -0.71 12.98
C SER A 334 20.96 0.08 11.88
N LYS A 335 20.23 0.53 10.87
CA LYS A 335 20.73 1.31 9.73
C LYS A 335 20.28 2.75 9.76
N THR A 336 19.03 3.01 10.19
CA THR A 336 18.45 4.34 10.24
C THR A 336 18.94 5.10 11.45
N LYS A 337 19.40 6.32 11.26
CA LYS A 337 19.84 7.20 12.34
C LYS A 337 18.67 7.60 13.22
N ASP A 338 18.92 7.74 14.52
CA ASP A 338 17.94 8.13 15.54
C ASP A 338 17.22 9.45 15.19
N GLU A 339 17.97 10.43 14.66
CA GLU A 339 17.42 11.72 14.22
C GLU A 339 16.27 11.60 13.22
N VAL A 340 16.31 10.55 12.37
CA VAL A 340 15.29 10.32 11.34
C VAL A 340 13.95 9.91 11.94
N LEU A 341 13.98 9.09 12.99
CA LEU A 341 12.79 8.70 13.75
C LEU A 341 12.31 9.83 14.64
N ARG A 342 13.24 10.50 15.32
CA ARG A 342 12.95 11.56 16.28
C ARG A 342 12.23 12.76 15.67
N ARG A 343 12.58 13.15 14.45
CA ARG A 343 11.90 14.25 13.73
C ARG A 343 10.45 13.92 13.32
N GLU A 344 10.11 12.65 13.24
CA GLU A 344 8.72 12.22 12.99
C GLU A 344 7.85 12.19 14.24
N MET A 345 8.47 12.31 15.43
CA MET A 345 7.73 12.37 16.68
C MET A 345 6.93 13.67 16.80
N ARG A 346 5.72 13.55 17.32
CA ARG A 346 4.84 14.66 17.68
C ARG A 346 4.65 14.76 19.19
N GLN A 347 4.95 13.65 19.89
CA GLN A 347 5.07 13.64 21.34
C GLN A 347 6.48 14.06 21.71
N MET A 348 6.62 14.99 22.67
CA MET A 348 7.89 15.49 23.15
C MET A 348 8.26 14.89 24.51
N GLU A 349 9.55 14.76 24.77
CA GLU A 349 10.09 14.44 26.10
C GLU A 349 9.79 15.60 27.08
N GLY A 350 9.48 15.28 28.31
CA GLY A 350 9.13 16.26 29.36
C GLY A 350 7.73 16.87 29.22
N ALA A 351 7.02 16.60 28.13
CA ALA A 351 5.65 17.07 27.93
C ALA A 351 4.63 16.10 28.55
N TRP A 352 3.41 16.60 28.72
CA TRP A 352 2.27 15.74 29.06
C TRP A 352 2.08 14.65 28.03
N PHE A 353 1.66 13.47 28.49
CA PHE A 353 1.25 12.38 27.63
C PHE A 353 0.09 12.83 26.72
N SER A 354 0.15 12.47 25.46
CA SER A 354 -0.93 12.65 24.50
C SER A 354 -1.01 11.45 23.57
N GLN A 355 -2.09 10.65 23.71
CA GLN A 355 -2.33 9.48 22.85
C GLN A 355 -2.38 9.88 21.38
N ALA A 356 -3.07 10.98 21.06
CA ALA A 356 -3.16 11.47 19.68
C ALA A 356 -1.79 11.85 19.09
N ALA A 357 -0.89 12.43 19.93
CA ALA A 357 0.47 12.75 19.47
C ALA A 357 1.31 11.49 19.23
N ILE A 358 1.15 10.46 20.08
CA ILE A 358 1.82 9.16 19.93
C ILE A 358 1.31 8.44 18.68
N ASP A 359 -0.01 8.34 18.50
CA ASP A 359 -0.60 7.68 17.32
C ASP A 359 -0.22 8.39 16.03
N ARG A 360 -0.21 9.72 16.03
CA ARG A 360 0.26 10.51 14.89
C ARG A 360 1.74 10.24 14.60
N SER A 361 2.59 10.13 15.61
CA SER A 361 4.01 9.79 15.46
C SER A 361 4.18 8.42 14.84
N ARG A 362 3.43 7.43 15.33
CA ARG A 362 3.42 6.07 14.78
C ARG A 362 3.01 6.06 13.30
N ILE A 363 1.90 6.73 12.95
CA ILE A 363 1.41 6.80 11.55
C ILE A 363 2.45 7.48 10.65
N ARG A 364 3.11 8.54 11.11
CA ARG A 364 4.16 9.22 10.34
C ARG A 364 5.34 8.31 10.08
N MET A 365 5.83 7.60 11.09
CA MET A 365 6.93 6.63 10.94
C MET A 365 6.53 5.45 10.05
N GLN A 366 5.29 4.93 10.15
CA GLN A 366 4.78 3.87 9.27
C GLN A 366 4.71 4.27 7.79
N ARG A 367 4.53 5.56 7.50
CA ARG A 367 4.56 6.09 6.12
C ARG A 367 5.96 6.12 5.51
N LEU A 368 7.00 5.97 6.33
CA LEU A 368 8.37 5.90 5.84
C LEU A 368 8.60 4.55 5.14
N ALA A 369 9.03 4.62 3.88
CA ALA A 369 9.11 3.46 2.99
C ALA A 369 10.14 2.39 3.45
N TYR A 370 10.92 2.64 4.46
CA TYR A 370 12.01 1.79 4.94
C TYR A 370 11.74 1.12 6.30
N PHE A 371 10.49 1.18 6.80
CA PHE A 371 10.04 0.39 7.93
C PHE A 371 8.92 -0.57 7.51
N GLU A 372 8.97 -1.79 8.01
CA GLU A 372 7.95 -2.81 7.83
C GLU A 372 6.89 -2.68 8.92
N THR A 373 7.33 -2.63 10.18
CA THR A 373 6.46 -2.42 11.33
C THR A 373 7.01 -1.30 12.21
N VAL A 374 6.10 -0.58 12.85
CA VAL A 374 6.40 0.43 13.88
C VAL A 374 5.42 0.19 15.02
N GLU A 375 5.95 -0.21 16.15
CA GLU A 375 5.19 -0.41 17.39
C GLU A 375 5.62 0.64 18.41
N VAL A 376 4.65 1.16 19.16
CA VAL A 376 4.91 2.17 20.19
C VAL A 376 4.29 1.68 21.48
N GLU A 377 5.14 1.51 22.48
CA GLU A 377 4.76 1.12 23.83
C GLU A 377 5.03 2.28 24.79
N THR A 378 4.21 2.38 25.82
CA THR A 378 4.29 3.43 26.82
C THR A 378 4.32 2.87 28.24
N PRO A 379 5.39 2.11 28.61
CA PRO A 379 5.49 1.52 29.93
C PRO A 379 5.65 2.58 31.02
N ALA A 380 4.95 2.36 32.15
CA ALA A 380 5.13 3.15 33.34
C ALA A 380 6.57 3.00 33.88
N VAL A 381 7.14 4.09 34.38
CA VAL A 381 8.47 4.10 34.98
C VAL A 381 8.41 3.51 36.40
N PRO A 382 9.14 2.41 36.70
CA PRO A 382 9.14 1.86 38.04
C PRO A 382 9.53 2.86 39.11
N GLY A 383 8.73 2.94 40.18
CA GLY A 383 8.96 3.83 41.29
C GLY A 383 8.43 5.26 41.11
N THR A 384 7.72 5.55 40.01
CA THR A 384 7.02 6.80 39.77
C THR A 384 5.57 6.51 39.40
N ASP A 385 4.66 7.42 39.80
CA ASP A 385 3.23 7.28 39.50
C ASP A 385 2.77 8.20 38.36
N ASP A 386 3.69 9.10 37.89
CA ASP A 386 3.40 10.21 36.99
C ASP A 386 4.32 10.24 35.76
N GLN A 387 5.09 9.18 35.51
CA GLN A 387 6.01 9.13 34.38
C GLN A 387 5.88 7.85 33.56
N VAL A 388 5.99 8.01 32.25
CA VAL A 388 6.09 6.91 31.28
C VAL A 388 7.28 7.12 30.36
N ASP A 389 7.86 6.03 29.92
CA ASP A 389 8.79 6.02 28.79
C ASP A 389 8.02 5.73 27.50
N VAL A 390 8.45 6.27 26.38
CA VAL A 390 7.95 5.90 25.05
C VAL A 390 9.01 5.05 24.38
N ILE A 391 8.69 3.80 24.09
CA ILE A 391 9.58 2.87 23.39
C ILE A 391 8.99 2.66 21.99
N VAL A 392 9.75 3.08 20.99
CA VAL A 392 9.39 2.90 19.58
C VAL A 392 10.24 1.78 19.02
N THR A 393 9.62 0.63 18.77
CA THR A 393 10.26 -0.54 18.17
C THR A 393 9.96 -0.56 16.69
N VAL A 394 11.02 -0.57 15.86
CA VAL A 394 10.90 -0.59 14.41
C VAL A 394 11.53 -1.84 13.82
N VAL A 395 10.94 -2.38 12.78
CA VAL A 395 11.53 -3.40 11.93
C VAL A 395 11.89 -2.76 10.60
N GLU A 396 13.19 -2.70 10.30
CA GLU A 396 13.67 -2.11 9.05
C GLU A 396 13.53 -3.10 7.89
N ARG A 397 13.11 -2.59 6.74
CA ARG A 397 13.11 -3.32 5.47
C ARG A 397 14.19 -2.75 4.52
N PRO A 398 14.60 -3.50 3.49
CA PRO A 398 15.48 -2.96 2.46
C PRO A 398 14.92 -1.67 1.87
N ALA A 399 15.69 -0.58 1.97
CA ALA A 399 15.29 0.75 1.51
C ALA A 399 15.62 1.00 0.02
N GLY A 400 16.28 0.06 -0.64
CA GLY A 400 16.58 0.10 -2.06
C GLY A 400 15.52 -0.66 -2.86
N SER A 401 15.04 -0.06 -3.93
CA SER A 401 14.18 -0.69 -4.93
C SER A 401 14.81 -0.64 -6.30
N PHE A 402 14.69 -1.73 -7.02
CA PHE A 402 15.07 -1.87 -8.41
C PHE A 402 13.82 -2.33 -9.15
N THR A 403 13.35 -1.50 -10.08
CA THR A 403 12.12 -1.78 -10.82
C THR A 403 12.41 -1.76 -12.32
N VAL A 404 12.06 -2.83 -12.99
CA VAL A 404 12.00 -2.89 -14.45
C VAL A 404 10.52 -2.88 -14.84
N GLY A 405 10.11 -1.92 -15.63
CA GLY A 405 8.76 -1.78 -16.14
C GLY A 405 8.71 -2.01 -17.64
N LEU A 406 7.71 -2.74 -18.08
CA LEU A 406 7.33 -2.84 -19.48
C LEU A 406 5.86 -2.46 -19.59
N GLY A 407 5.54 -1.59 -20.53
CA GLY A 407 4.20 -1.13 -20.77
C GLY A 407 3.92 -0.94 -22.26
N TYR A 408 2.68 -0.69 -22.59
CA TYR A 408 2.24 -0.36 -23.94
C TYR A 408 1.12 0.68 -23.86
N SER A 409 1.20 1.68 -24.73
CA SER A 409 0.07 2.56 -25.01
C SER A 409 -0.06 2.74 -26.52
N GLN A 410 -1.27 3.09 -26.99
CA GLN A 410 -1.52 3.33 -28.40
C GLN A 410 -0.61 4.43 -28.96
N VAL A 411 -0.38 5.48 -28.18
CA VAL A 411 0.42 6.64 -28.56
C VAL A 411 1.92 6.37 -28.44
N GLN A 412 2.38 5.90 -27.28
CA GLN A 412 3.81 5.75 -27.01
C GLN A 412 4.38 4.41 -27.49
N GLY A 413 3.54 3.51 -28.02
CA GLY A 413 3.97 2.17 -28.36
C GLY A 413 4.48 1.38 -27.16
N LEU A 414 5.53 0.59 -27.35
CA LEU A 414 6.20 -0.15 -26.28
C LEU A 414 7.02 0.81 -25.41
N ILE A 415 6.78 0.72 -24.09
CA ILE A 415 7.48 1.52 -23.09
C ILE A 415 8.35 0.57 -22.26
N ALA A 416 9.63 0.88 -22.18
CA ALA A 416 10.57 0.19 -21.30
C ALA A 416 11.09 1.19 -20.26
N SER A 417 11.07 0.80 -18.99
CA SER A 417 11.58 1.65 -17.92
C SER A 417 12.45 0.87 -16.95
N LEU A 418 13.45 1.57 -16.42
CA LEU A 418 14.33 1.09 -15.36
C LEU A 418 14.37 2.17 -14.29
N SER A 419 14.06 1.81 -13.06
CA SER A 419 14.14 2.72 -11.93
C SER A 419 14.94 2.08 -10.79
N ILE A 420 15.93 2.82 -10.32
CA ILE A 420 16.70 2.48 -9.13
C ILE A 420 16.44 3.59 -8.12
N GLN A 421 15.89 3.24 -6.98
CA GLN A 421 15.63 4.19 -5.92
C GLN A 421 16.20 3.68 -4.61
N GLN A 422 16.93 4.52 -3.91
CA GLN A 422 17.43 4.26 -2.58
C GLN A 422 16.78 5.27 -1.63
N ASP A 423 15.76 4.84 -0.92
CA ASP A 423 15.20 5.57 0.20
C ASP A 423 16.12 5.40 1.41
N ASN A 424 16.17 6.39 2.27
CA ASN A 424 17.03 6.34 3.47
C ASN A 424 18.52 6.11 3.16
N PHE A 425 19.04 6.88 2.18
CA PHE A 425 20.44 6.79 1.76
C PHE A 425 21.38 7.01 2.96
N LEU A 426 22.25 6.02 3.24
CA LEU A 426 23.16 5.96 4.39
C LEU A 426 22.46 6.18 5.75
N GLY A 427 21.21 5.74 5.89
CA GLY A 427 20.45 5.86 7.13
C GLY A 427 20.00 7.27 7.48
N SER A 428 20.12 8.23 6.56
CA SER A 428 19.86 9.66 6.80
C SER A 428 18.45 10.12 6.46
N GLY A 429 17.58 9.19 5.98
CA GLY A 429 16.23 9.50 5.50
C GLY A 429 16.20 10.29 4.20
N LYS A 430 17.32 10.44 3.51
CA LYS A 430 17.44 11.09 2.20
C LYS A 430 17.20 10.08 1.10
N ARG A 431 16.69 10.55 -0.03
CA ARG A 431 16.38 9.71 -1.20
C ARG A 431 17.35 10.01 -2.34
N LEU A 432 17.80 8.96 -2.99
CA LEU A 432 18.56 9.01 -4.24
C LEU A 432 17.81 8.19 -5.28
N GLY A 433 17.55 8.77 -6.45
CA GLY A 433 16.82 8.13 -7.54
C GLY A 433 17.56 8.23 -8.86
N LEU A 434 17.52 7.16 -9.64
CA LEU A 434 17.92 7.09 -11.03
C LEU A 434 16.79 6.45 -11.82
N GLY A 435 16.26 7.13 -12.82
CA GLY A 435 15.22 6.64 -13.72
C GLY A 435 15.68 6.73 -15.17
N ILE A 436 15.44 5.67 -15.92
CA ILE A 436 15.64 5.63 -17.36
C ILE A 436 14.34 5.12 -17.96
N SER A 437 13.80 5.81 -18.96
CA SER A 437 12.66 5.31 -19.71
C SER A 437 12.84 5.56 -21.20
N HIS A 438 12.31 4.64 -22.00
CA HIS A 438 12.33 4.72 -23.45
C HIS A 438 11.03 4.24 -24.03
N SER A 439 10.49 5.01 -24.96
CA SER A 439 9.32 4.68 -25.77
C SER A 439 9.55 5.18 -27.20
N SER A 440 8.56 4.95 -28.08
CA SER A 440 8.63 5.49 -29.44
C SER A 440 8.62 7.02 -29.51
N ILE A 441 8.13 7.70 -28.46
CA ILE A 441 7.95 9.15 -28.38
C ILE A 441 8.99 9.78 -27.46
N ILE A 442 9.29 9.15 -26.31
CA ILE A 442 10.11 9.75 -25.24
C ILE A 442 11.24 8.82 -24.85
N SER A 443 12.45 9.39 -24.85
CA SER A 443 13.61 8.81 -24.15
C SER A 443 14.00 9.73 -23.00
N SER A 444 14.14 9.22 -21.78
CA SER A 444 14.49 10.08 -20.64
C SER A 444 15.46 9.42 -19.67
N LEU A 445 16.33 10.23 -19.11
CA LEU A 445 17.20 9.92 -17.97
C LEU A 445 16.93 10.95 -16.89
N ASN A 446 16.64 10.49 -15.69
CA ASN A 446 16.40 11.36 -14.53
C ASN A 446 17.24 10.91 -13.35
N ILE A 447 17.99 11.84 -12.76
CA ILE A 447 18.76 11.64 -11.54
C ILE A 447 18.20 12.60 -10.51
N SER A 448 17.84 12.11 -9.32
CA SER A 448 17.26 12.94 -8.26
C SER A 448 17.89 12.64 -6.91
N TYR A 449 18.04 13.67 -6.13
CA TYR A 449 18.44 13.61 -4.73
C TYR A 449 17.48 14.48 -3.92
N ASP A 450 16.84 13.90 -2.92
CA ASP A 450 15.88 14.60 -2.06
C ASP A 450 16.27 14.48 -0.59
N ASN A 451 16.31 15.60 0.10
CA ASN A 451 16.39 15.68 1.54
C ASN A 451 15.06 16.24 2.09
N PRO A 452 14.19 15.38 2.66
CA PRO A 452 12.86 15.81 3.14
C PRO A 452 12.92 16.75 4.36
N TYR A 453 14.04 16.75 5.08
CA TYR A 453 14.29 17.61 6.24
C TYR A 453 15.64 18.30 6.05
N TRP A 454 15.68 19.30 5.18
CA TRP A 454 16.84 20.18 5.05
C TRP A 454 16.92 21.12 6.23
N THR A 455 15.78 21.54 6.78
CA THR A 455 15.63 22.25 8.05
C THR A 455 14.83 21.40 9.04
N ASP A 456 14.97 21.69 10.33
CA ASP A 456 14.26 20.99 11.41
C ASP A 456 12.74 21.15 11.32
N ASP A 457 12.27 22.25 10.73
CA ASP A 457 10.85 22.54 10.50
C ASP A 457 10.24 21.73 9.35
N GLY A 458 11.02 20.87 8.68
CA GLY A 458 10.54 19.99 7.62
C GLY A 458 10.52 20.62 6.23
N VAL A 459 11.29 21.71 6.01
CA VAL A 459 11.55 22.20 4.66
C VAL A 459 12.41 21.20 3.93
N SER A 460 11.91 20.70 2.81
CA SER A 460 12.68 19.79 1.95
C SER A 460 13.55 20.53 0.96
N ARG A 461 14.67 19.89 0.53
CA ARG A 461 15.52 20.36 -0.55
C ARG A 461 15.88 19.21 -1.47
N GLY A 462 15.59 19.36 -2.77
CA GLY A 462 15.95 18.42 -3.80
C GLY A 462 16.89 19.00 -4.85
N PHE A 463 17.67 18.14 -5.47
CA PHE A 463 18.45 18.42 -6.68
C PHE A 463 18.03 17.42 -7.74
N TYR A 464 17.95 17.86 -8.98
CA TYR A 464 17.66 16.99 -10.10
C TYR A 464 18.54 17.32 -11.30
N MET A 465 18.78 16.28 -12.11
CA MET A 465 19.36 16.37 -13.44
C MET A 465 18.50 15.51 -14.34
N ARG A 466 18.05 16.06 -15.43
CA ARG A 466 17.19 15.38 -16.40
C ARG A 466 17.76 15.56 -17.81
N TYR A 467 17.75 14.49 -18.56
CA TYR A 467 17.86 14.51 -20.02
C TYR A 467 16.58 13.93 -20.58
N GLN A 468 16.03 14.56 -21.59
CA GLN A 468 14.83 14.09 -22.28
C GLN A 468 14.98 14.35 -23.76
N GLU A 469 14.64 13.36 -24.56
CA GLU A 469 14.43 13.46 -26.00
C GLU A 469 12.94 13.15 -26.28
N PHE A 470 12.29 13.99 -27.05
CA PHE A 470 10.86 13.90 -27.30
C PHE A 470 10.60 14.06 -28.81
N ASP A 471 10.02 13.02 -29.43
CA ASP A 471 9.61 13.02 -30.85
C ASP A 471 8.18 13.59 -30.94
N GLN A 472 8.10 14.86 -31.24
CA GLN A 472 6.84 15.58 -31.36
C GLN A 472 5.98 15.06 -32.53
N GLY A 473 6.63 14.56 -33.59
CA GLY A 473 5.95 14.02 -34.77
C GLY A 473 5.16 12.75 -34.45
N ARG A 474 5.75 11.86 -33.69
CA ARG A 474 5.07 10.63 -33.24
C ARG A 474 4.03 10.90 -32.16
N ALA A 475 4.15 12.01 -31.45
CA ALA A 475 3.17 12.43 -30.45
C ALA A 475 1.94 13.16 -31.06
N ASN A 476 1.81 13.22 -32.37
CA ASN A 476 0.79 14.00 -33.12
C ASN A 476 0.87 15.52 -32.86
N ILE A 477 2.03 16.03 -32.45
CA ILE A 477 2.18 17.45 -32.13
C ILE A 477 2.74 18.22 -33.35
N SER A 478 3.89 17.82 -33.84
CA SER A 478 4.58 18.50 -34.95
C SER A 478 5.65 17.61 -35.59
N THR A 479 6.38 18.13 -36.57
CA THR A 479 7.37 17.39 -37.34
C THR A 479 8.80 17.45 -36.78
N PHE A 480 8.99 17.88 -35.54
CA PHE A 480 10.32 18.05 -34.96
C PHE A 480 10.57 17.11 -33.77
N THR A 481 11.82 16.91 -33.46
CA THR A 481 12.29 16.26 -32.24
C THR A 481 12.95 17.30 -31.34
N SER A 482 12.61 17.30 -30.07
CA SER A 482 13.27 18.14 -29.06
C SER A 482 14.16 17.32 -28.15
N SER A 483 15.37 17.82 -27.86
CA SER A 483 16.22 17.27 -26.80
C SER A 483 16.50 18.33 -25.74
N GLU A 484 16.43 17.93 -24.48
CA GLU A 484 16.52 18.85 -23.34
C GLU A 484 17.43 18.29 -22.26
N TRP A 485 18.36 19.09 -21.79
CA TRP A 485 19.07 18.91 -20.54
C TRP A 485 18.55 19.89 -19.51
N ALA A 486 18.23 19.40 -18.31
CA ALA A 486 17.78 20.25 -17.23
C ALA A 486 18.48 19.90 -15.92
N VAL A 487 18.90 20.91 -15.18
CA VAL A 487 19.42 20.77 -13.82
C VAL A 487 18.73 21.79 -12.92
N GLY A 488 18.50 21.43 -11.67
CA GLY A 488 17.84 22.38 -10.78
C GLY A 488 17.83 21.97 -9.34
N VAL A 489 17.37 22.91 -8.53
CA VAL A 489 17.15 22.78 -7.09
C VAL A 489 15.70 23.12 -6.77
N ASN A 490 15.08 22.33 -5.92
CA ASN A 490 13.73 22.60 -5.44
C ASN A 490 13.70 22.61 -3.90
N PHE A 491 12.81 23.44 -3.36
CA PHE A 491 12.50 23.53 -1.95
C PHE A 491 11.03 23.28 -1.76
N GLY A 492 10.65 22.56 -0.70
CA GLY A 492 9.27 22.24 -0.42
C GLY A 492 8.93 22.47 1.03
N VAL A 493 7.78 23.06 1.28
CA VAL A 493 7.28 23.40 2.62
C VAL A 493 5.92 22.72 2.79
N PRO A 494 5.78 21.81 3.77
CA PRO A 494 4.47 21.30 4.15
C PRO A 494 3.70 22.40 4.89
N ILE A 495 2.56 22.84 4.32
CA ILE A 495 1.70 23.85 4.96
C ILE A 495 0.76 23.16 5.94
N THR A 496 0.16 22.05 5.50
CA THR A 496 -0.69 21.19 6.33
C THR A 496 -0.33 19.71 6.07
N GLU A 497 -1.07 18.77 6.66
CA GLU A 497 -0.89 17.33 6.38
C GLU A 497 -1.28 16.94 4.93
N VAL A 498 -2.01 17.81 4.23
CA VAL A 498 -2.54 17.57 2.87
C VAL A 498 -2.12 18.65 1.87
N ASP A 499 -1.55 19.76 2.33
CA ASP A 499 -1.13 20.88 1.49
C ASP A 499 0.39 21.04 1.51
N TYR A 500 0.96 21.17 0.32
CA TYR A 500 2.39 21.29 0.12
C TYR A 500 2.71 22.39 -0.88
N LEU A 501 3.58 23.32 -0.50
CA LEU A 501 4.12 24.37 -1.37
C LEU A 501 5.53 23.99 -1.81
N ARG A 502 5.82 24.06 -3.09
CA ARG A 502 7.16 23.85 -3.63
C ARG A 502 7.58 25.01 -4.49
N THR A 503 8.84 25.43 -4.36
CA THR A 503 9.49 26.38 -5.27
C THR A 503 10.79 25.79 -5.78
N GLY A 504 11.14 26.05 -7.03
CA GLY A 504 12.32 25.50 -7.67
C GLY A 504 12.97 26.47 -8.63
N PHE A 505 14.28 26.38 -8.74
CA PHE A 505 15.07 27.11 -9.74
C PHE A 505 15.80 26.08 -10.58
N GLY A 506 15.73 26.23 -11.88
CA GLY A 506 16.31 25.34 -12.87
C GLY A 506 17.03 26.07 -13.98
N TYR A 507 17.90 25.35 -14.64
CA TYR A 507 18.48 25.73 -15.92
C TYR A 507 18.14 24.62 -16.89
N ARG A 508 17.58 24.98 -18.05
CA ARG A 508 17.30 24.08 -19.16
C ARG A 508 18.08 24.54 -20.40
N ASP A 509 18.63 23.57 -21.11
CA ASP A 509 19.22 23.73 -22.42
C ASP A 509 18.49 22.80 -23.37
N SER A 510 17.77 23.39 -24.32
CA SER A 510 16.87 22.70 -25.23
C SER A 510 17.34 22.88 -26.67
N SER A 511 17.34 21.83 -27.45
CA SER A 511 17.68 21.84 -28.87
C SER A 511 16.53 21.26 -29.67
N LEU A 512 16.09 21.99 -30.69
CA LEU A 512 15.06 21.55 -31.62
C LEU A 512 15.71 21.03 -32.90
N ASN A 513 15.37 19.78 -33.26
CA ASN A 513 15.76 19.20 -34.54
C ASN A 513 14.59 19.32 -35.51
N ILE A 514 14.57 20.41 -36.26
CA ILE A 514 13.47 20.81 -37.15
C ILE A 514 14.05 21.33 -38.45
N GLY A 515 13.26 21.31 -39.54
CA GLY A 515 13.68 21.75 -40.86
C GLY A 515 14.13 20.59 -41.74
N GLN A 516 14.70 20.92 -42.87
CA GLN A 516 15.26 19.95 -43.83
C GLN A 516 16.71 20.29 -44.16
N PHE A 517 17.54 19.28 -44.27
CA PHE A 517 18.93 19.43 -44.76
C PHE A 517 18.91 19.65 -46.24
N GLY A 518 19.56 20.73 -46.71
CA GLY A 518 19.59 21.12 -48.14
C GLY A 518 20.75 22.03 -48.45
N CYS A 519 20.79 22.45 -49.66
CA CYS A 519 21.79 23.41 -50.14
C CYS A 519 21.44 24.82 -49.69
N LEU A 520 22.33 25.51 -49.03
CA LEU A 520 22.18 26.91 -48.61
C LEU A 520 22.65 27.89 -49.72
N GLU A 521 23.73 27.55 -50.37
CA GLU A 521 24.34 28.40 -51.40
C GLU A 521 24.73 27.57 -52.61
N PHE A 522 24.37 28.06 -53.80
CA PHE A 522 24.75 27.46 -55.10
C PHE A 522 25.82 28.31 -55.78
N ASP A 523 26.78 27.66 -56.37
CA ASP A 523 27.72 28.31 -57.27
C ASP A 523 26.97 28.81 -58.48
N GLU A 524 27.02 30.13 -58.74
CA GLU A 524 26.29 30.78 -59.83
C GLU A 524 26.72 30.32 -61.26
N GLU A 525 27.96 29.85 -61.41
CA GLU A 525 28.51 29.42 -62.71
C GLU A 525 28.26 27.94 -62.99
N THR A 526 28.40 27.13 -61.97
CA THR A 526 28.36 25.65 -62.10
C THR A 526 27.05 25.03 -61.69
N GLY A 527 26.24 25.73 -60.91
CA GLY A 527 24.96 25.22 -60.31
C GLY A 527 25.19 24.15 -59.25
N PHE A 528 26.42 23.90 -58.80
CA PHE A 528 26.67 22.97 -57.68
C PHE A 528 26.48 23.65 -56.32
N CYS A 529 26.06 22.89 -55.38
CA CYS A 529 25.92 23.37 -54.04
C CYS A 529 27.30 23.61 -53.40
N ILE A 530 27.51 24.82 -52.87
CA ILE A 530 28.74 25.24 -52.21
C ILE A 530 28.64 25.01 -50.69
N GLU A 531 27.44 25.30 -50.12
CA GLU A 531 27.20 25.19 -48.69
C GLU A 531 25.92 24.40 -48.42
N PHE A 532 25.98 23.49 -47.46
CA PHE A 532 24.88 22.67 -46.99
C PHE A 532 24.54 23.00 -45.57
N GLY A 533 23.23 23.10 -45.27
CA GLY A 533 22.75 23.32 -43.91
C GLY A 533 21.29 23.00 -43.76
N LEU A 534 20.72 23.38 -42.63
CA LEU A 534 19.31 23.22 -42.35
C LEU A 534 18.55 24.44 -42.83
N ARG A 535 17.42 24.21 -43.49
CA ARG A 535 16.46 25.23 -43.96
C ARG A 535 15.10 24.99 -43.34
N PRO A 536 14.25 26.04 -43.23
CA PRO A 536 12.82 25.87 -43.03
C PRO A 536 12.27 24.87 -44.04
N ARG A 537 11.38 24.01 -43.58
CA ARG A 537 10.75 23.00 -44.42
C ARG A 537 9.49 23.61 -45.07
N VAL A 538 9.40 23.54 -46.37
CA VAL A 538 8.21 24.05 -47.10
C VAL A 538 6.94 23.37 -46.56
N GLY A 539 5.96 24.17 -46.19
CA GLY A 539 4.72 23.72 -45.60
C GLY A 539 4.78 23.39 -44.12
N ASP A 540 5.87 23.70 -43.44
CA ASP A 540 5.99 23.55 -41.98
C ASP A 540 6.14 24.93 -41.31
N PRO A 541 5.04 25.52 -40.84
CA PRO A 541 5.04 26.87 -40.26
C PRO A 541 5.94 26.99 -39.03
N LEU A 542 6.10 25.89 -38.25
CA LEU A 542 6.94 25.91 -37.06
C LEU A 542 8.44 26.04 -37.40
N SER A 543 8.88 25.50 -38.56
CA SER A 543 10.26 25.65 -39.01
C SER A 543 10.55 27.08 -39.48
N PHE A 544 9.55 27.76 -40.02
CA PHE A 544 9.66 29.18 -40.38
C PHE A 544 9.58 30.11 -39.18
N ALA A 545 8.80 29.78 -38.17
CA ALA A 545 8.75 30.52 -36.90
C ALA A 545 10.08 30.59 -36.16
N LEU A 546 11.01 29.70 -36.47
CA LEU A 546 12.39 29.69 -35.94
C LEU A 546 13.37 30.56 -36.73
N ASP A 547 13.10 30.78 -38.02
CA ASP A 547 13.94 31.61 -38.88
C ASP A 547 13.67 33.09 -38.64
N HIS A 548 14.16 33.63 -37.51
CA HIS A 548 13.87 34.98 -37.04
C HIS A 548 14.48 36.08 -37.93
N ASN A 549 15.52 35.77 -38.68
CA ASN A 549 16.20 36.73 -39.52
C ASN A 549 15.72 36.68 -40.99
N GLY A 550 14.89 35.69 -41.35
CA GLY A 550 14.30 35.50 -42.64
C GLY A 550 15.30 35.13 -43.77
N ASP A 551 16.47 34.60 -43.41
CA ASP A 551 17.49 34.21 -44.36
C ASP A 551 17.31 32.79 -44.94
N ASN A 552 16.24 32.11 -44.57
CA ASN A 552 15.94 30.71 -44.92
C ASN A 552 17.00 29.69 -44.47
N VAL A 553 17.74 30.02 -43.42
CA VAL A 553 18.74 29.14 -42.81
C VAL A 553 18.38 28.98 -41.33
N LEU A 554 18.24 27.76 -40.86
CA LEU A 554 18.04 27.48 -39.45
C LEU A 554 19.39 27.32 -38.74
N SER A 555 19.92 28.43 -38.27
CA SER A 555 21.16 28.48 -37.52
C SER A 555 21.06 27.73 -36.17
N LYS A 556 22.21 27.51 -35.55
CA LYS A 556 22.25 26.88 -34.24
C LYS A 556 21.56 27.70 -33.16
N ASP A 557 21.76 29.00 -33.19
CA ASP A 557 21.22 29.95 -32.19
C ASP A 557 19.67 30.08 -32.28
N GLU A 558 19.10 29.75 -33.44
CA GLU A 558 17.64 29.74 -33.65
C GLU A 558 17.00 28.44 -33.19
N ARG A 559 17.77 27.36 -33.02
CA ARG A 559 17.27 26.04 -32.64
C ARG A 559 17.66 25.59 -31.22
N GLU A 560 18.63 26.28 -30.61
CA GLU A 560 19.08 25.98 -29.24
C GLU A 560 18.67 27.11 -28.31
N PHE A 561 18.00 26.75 -27.22
CA PHE A 561 17.47 27.69 -26.24
C PHE A 561 17.91 27.36 -24.86
N ASN A 562 18.44 28.33 -24.15
CA ASN A 562 18.69 28.24 -22.74
C ASN A 562 17.59 28.97 -21.95
N VAL A 563 17.10 28.36 -20.91
CA VAL A 563 16.03 28.92 -20.08
C VAL A 563 16.39 28.76 -18.60
N PHE A 564 16.34 29.86 -17.87
CA PHE A 564 16.40 29.90 -16.42
C PHE A 564 14.98 29.86 -15.87
N ASP A 565 14.58 28.71 -15.33
CA ASP A 565 13.23 28.49 -14.82
C ASP A 565 13.10 28.86 -13.37
N TRP A 566 12.01 29.52 -13.01
CA TRP A 566 11.47 29.56 -11.67
C TRP A 566 10.10 28.93 -11.66
N THR A 567 9.94 27.93 -10.80
CA THR A 567 8.66 27.21 -10.67
C THR A 567 8.15 27.33 -9.26
N VAL A 568 6.87 27.68 -9.12
CA VAL A 568 6.15 27.64 -7.84
C VAL A 568 4.95 26.73 -8.01
N SER A 569 4.78 25.79 -7.11
CA SER A 569 3.64 24.88 -7.16
C SER A 569 3.01 24.68 -5.79
N TRP A 570 1.68 24.73 -5.76
CA TRP A 570 0.87 24.32 -4.63
C TRP A 570 0.18 23.01 -4.98
N THR A 571 0.23 22.05 -4.05
CA THR A 571 -0.44 20.76 -4.18
C THR A 571 -1.27 20.48 -2.95
N HIS A 572 -2.50 19.98 -3.16
CA HIS A 572 -3.41 19.51 -2.13
C HIS A 572 -3.81 18.07 -2.44
N ASP A 573 -3.63 17.14 -1.51
CA ASP A 573 -4.08 15.76 -1.66
C ASP A 573 -4.71 15.24 -0.37
N SER A 574 -6.03 15.17 -0.37
CA SER A 574 -6.86 14.65 0.72
C SER A 574 -7.58 13.33 0.36
N ARG A 575 -7.15 12.67 -0.72
CA ARG A 575 -7.76 11.41 -1.15
C ARG A 575 -7.55 10.31 -0.12
N ASN A 576 -8.57 9.48 0.06
CA ASN A 576 -8.49 8.31 0.94
C ASN A 576 -7.68 7.16 0.35
N HIS A 577 -7.53 7.10 -0.98
CA HIS A 577 -6.74 6.11 -1.70
C HIS A 577 -6.10 6.74 -2.92
N PHE A 578 -4.84 6.39 -3.23
CA PHE A 578 -4.10 7.05 -4.31
C PHE A 578 -4.60 6.67 -5.70
N LEU A 579 -4.75 5.38 -5.99
CA LEU A 579 -5.14 4.86 -7.31
C LEU A 579 -6.65 4.78 -7.50
N ASN A 580 -7.40 4.41 -6.45
CA ASN A 580 -8.85 4.23 -6.52
C ASN A 580 -9.57 5.04 -5.44
N PRO A 581 -9.54 6.38 -5.52
CA PRO A 581 -10.14 7.25 -4.53
C PRO A 581 -11.67 7.18 -4.58
N SER A 582 -12.29 7.11 -3.40
CA SER A 582 -13.74 7.22 -3.24
C SER A 582 -14.20 8.52 -2.60
N ARG A 583 -13.29 9.23 -1.94
CA ARG A 583 -13.55 10.54 -1.30
C ARG A 583 -12.29 11.38 -1.22
N GLY A 584 -12.48 12.70 -1.09
CA GLY A 584 -11.39 13.67 -0.98
C GLY A 584 -11.13 14.39 -2.29
N SER A 585 -10.03 15.11 -2.39
CA SER A 585 -9.63 15.85 -3.58
C SER A 585 -8.12 15.82 -3.78
N ALA A 586 -7.70 15.91 -5.04
CA ALA A 586 -6.33 16.19 -5.43
C ALA A 586 -6.34 17.45 -6.31
N GLN A 587 -5.51 18.41 -5.98
CA GLN A 587 -5.41 19.69 -6.72
C GLN A 587 -3.94 20.07 -6.85
N SER A 588 -3.59 20.67 -7.97
CA SER A 588 -2.25 21.18 -8.25
C SER A 588 -2.35 22.49 -9.03
N LEU A 589 -1.71 23.51 -8.52
CA LEU A 589 -1.53 24.80 -9.22
C LEU A 589 -0.04 25.01 -9.42
N VAL A 590 0.40 25.20 -10.65
CA VAL A 590 1.82 25.36 -11.01
C VAL A 590 1.97 26.62 -11.81
N LEU A 591 2.80 27.53 -11.33
CA LEU A 591 3.34 28.66 -12.06
C LEU A 591 4.79 28.34 -12.45
N GLN A 592 5.07 28.39 -13.73
CA GLN A 592 6.42 28.28 -14.28
C GLN A 592 6.71 29.57 -15.02
N THR A 593 7.86 30.16 -14.80
CA THR A 593 8.27 31.38 -15.48
C THR A 593 9.73 31.28 -15.91
N ALA A 594 10.01 31.67 -17.12
CA ALA A 594 11.36 31.91 -17.60
C ALA A 594 11.87 33.26 -17.03
N LEU A 595 13.02 33.22 -16.38
CA LEU A 595 13.62 34.41 -15.75
C LEU A 595 14.42 35.20 -16.80
N PRO A 596 14.67 36.52 -16.52
CA PRO A 596 15.50 37.36 -17.36
C PRO A 596 16.88 36.76 -17.63
N GLY A 597 17.30 36.80 -18.88
CA GLY A 597 18.53 36.17 -19.38
C GLY A 597 18.28 34.78 -20.00
N SER A 598 17.05 34.33 -20.06
CA SER A 598 16.61 33.21 -20.88
C SER A 598 16.55 33.63 -22.35
N ALA A 599 16.74 32.70 -23.27
CA ALA A 599 16.61 32.94 -24.69
C ALA A 599 15.19 33.38 -25.09
N ARG A 600 14.19 32.95 -24.35
CA ARG A 600 12.79 33.37 -24.47
C ARG A 600 12.22 33.56 -23.06
N GLU A 601 11.47 34.64 -22.86
CA GLU A 601 10.91 35.04 -21.57
C GLU A 601 9.39 34.87 -21.59
N TYR A 602 8.87 33.89 -20.86
CA TYR A 602 7.46 33.52 -20.82
C TYR A 602 7.03 33.03 -19.44
N TYR A 603 5.73 32.91 -19.24
CA TYR A 603 5.16 32.27 -18.08
C TYR A 603 4.04 31.31 -18.45
N LYS A 604 3.86 30.28 -17.62
CA LYS A 604 2.80 29.27 -17.74
C LYS A 604 2.14 29.06 -16.39
N LEU A 605 0.82 29.12 -16.36
CA LEU A 605 0.00 28.79 -15.20
C LEU A 605 -0.83 27.55 -15.54
N THR A 606 -0.69 26.51 -14.75
CA THR A 606 -1.44 25.28 -14.95
C THR A 606 -2.17 24.89 -13.68
N TYR A 607 -3.48 24.68 -13.77
CA TYR A 607 -4.30 24.13 -12.71
C TYR A 607 -4.81 22.76 -13.12
N ARG A 608 -4.63 21.77 -12.22
CA ARG A 608 -5.22 20.43 -12.34
C ARG A 608 -5.94 20.10 -11.05
N GLY A 609 -7.18 19.65 -11.16
CA GLY A 609 -7.99 19.30 -9.98
C GLY A 609 -8.84 18.07 -10.22
N ALA A 610 -9.04 17.27 -9.19
CA ALA A 610 -10.00 16.19 -9.15
C ALA A 610 -10.64 16.13 -7.76
N LYS A 611 -11.94 15.93 -7.69
CA LYS A 611 -12.67 15.77 -6.44
C LYS A 611 -13.62 14.59 -6.51
N TYR A 612 -13.70 13.82 -5.42
CA TYR A 612 -14.42 12.56 -5.33
C TYR A 612 -15.43 12.61 -4.20
N TRP A 613 -16.66 12.20 -4.50
CA TRP A 613 -17.76 12.12 -3.53
C TRP A 613 -18.35 10.70 -3.55
N PRO A 614 -18.35 10.00 -2.42
CA PRO A 614 -19.15 8.81 -2.28
C PRO A 614 -20.64 9.21 -2.30
N ILE A 615 -21.41 8.56 -3.18
CA ILE A 615 -22.85 8.78 -3.24
C ILE A 615 -23.52 7.66 -2.43
N TRP A 616 -24.38 6.92 -2.99
CA TRP A 616 -25.12 5.85 -2.37
C TRP A 616 -24.72 4.49 -2.95
N ALA A 617 -24.82 3.41 -2.15
CA ALA A 617 -24.57 2.03 -2.58
C ALA A 617 -23.17 1.78 -3.22
N GLY A 618 -22.13 2.49 -2.76
CA GLY A 618 -20.77 2.33 -3.26
C GLY A 618 -20.47 3.06 -4.57
N LEU A 619 -21.43 3.84 -5.09
CA LEU A 619 -21.20 4.74 -6.23
C LEU A 619 -20.27 5.89 -5.83
N VAL A 620 -19.35 6.23 -6.70
CA VAL A 620 -18.45 7.38 -6.53
C VAL A 620 -18.62 8.32 -7.71
N PHE A 621 -19.02 9.56 -7.43
CA PHE A 621 -19.01 10.63 -8.42
C PHE A 621 -17.69 11.39 -8.32
N SER A 622 -17.11 11.74 -9.46
CA SER A 622 -15.93 12.58 -9.51
C SER A 622 -16.01 13.62 -10.61
N VAL A 623 -15.36 14.74 -10.34
CA VAL A 623 -15.16 15.83 -11.32
C VAL A 623 -13.68 16.09 -11.42
N ARG A 624 -13.18 16.22 -12.64
CA ARG A 624 -11.80 16.61 -12.93
C ARG A 624 -11.75 17.84 -13.83
N GLY A 625 -10.69 18.61 -13.70
CA GLY A 625 -10.45 19.79 -14.56
C GLY A 625 -8.96 20.00 -14.76
N ASN A 626 -8.61 20.45 -15.96
CA ASN A 626 -7.25 20.83 -16.36
C ASN A 626 -7.34 22.12 -17.14
N VAL A 627 -6.76 23.19 -16.59
CA VAL A 627 -6.74 24.52 -17.21
C VAL A 627 -5.29 24.97 -17.31
N GLY A 628 -4.88 25.40 -18.48
CA GLY A 628 -3.56 25.93 -18.75
C GLY A 628 -3.65 27.30 -19.42
N TYR A 629 -2.84 28.24 -18.99
CA TYR A 629 -2.66 29.53 -19.62
C TYR A 629 -1.19 29.90 -19.63
N GLY A 630 -0.70 30.42 -20.73
CA GLY A 630 0.67 30.93 -20.84
C GLY A 630 0.73 32.12 -21.79
N ASP A 631 1.82 32.89 -21.65
CA ASP A 631 2.05 34.05 -22.49
C ASP A 631 3.54 34.45 -22.42
N ALA A 632 3.99 35.21 -23.40
CA ALA A 632 5.34 35.81 -23.35
C ALA A 632 5.31 37.14 -22.59
N TYR A 633 6.46 37.58 -22.07
CA TYR A 633 6.58 38.90 -21.45
C TYR A 633 6.75 40.03 -22.46
N ASP A 634 7.36 39.73 -23.60
CA ASP A 634 7.58 40.66 -24.69
C ASP A 634 6.88 40.18 -25.97
N ASP A 635 6.22 41.10 -26.65
CA ASP A 635 5.73 40.83 -28.00
C ASP A 635 6.94 40.73 -28.95
N TYR A 636 7.16 39.49 -29.45
CA TYR A 636 8.20 39.32 -30.48
C TYR A 636 7.68 39.89 -31.78
N ASP A 637 8.20 41.04 -32.19
CA ASP A 637 7.84 41.72 -33.43
C ASP A 637 8.50 41.01 -34.63
N ASN A 638 7.94 39.86 -35.00
CA ASN A 638 8.34 39.13 -36.21
C ASN A 638 7.44 39.48 -37.38
N THR A 639 7.34 40.77 -37.71
CA THR A 639 6.62 41.25 -38.88
C THR A 639 7.18 40.71 -40.23
N SER A 640 8.33 40.02 -40.23
CA SER A 640 8.94 39.43 -41.42
C SER A 640 8.27 38.13 -41.90
N LEU A 641 7.45 37.45 -41.09
CA LEU A 641 6.73 36.23 -41.48
C LEU A 641 5.35 36.47 -42.07
N ALA A 642 4.90 37.72 -42.20
CA ALA A 642 3.57 38.10 -42.68
C ALA A 642 3.36 37.93 -44.19
N GLU A 643 4.37 37.57 -44.98
CA GLU A 643 4.13 37.20 -46.37
C GLU A 643 3.87 35.68 -46.47
N PRO A 644 2.70 35.26 -47.01
CA PRO A 644 2.49 33.84 -47.28
C PRO A 644 3.58 33.40 -48.27
N ILE A 645 4.49 32.58 -47.81
CA ILE A 645 5.62 32.08 -48.59
C ILE A 645 5.08 31.37 -49.79
N GLY A 646 5.28 32.04 -50.91
CA GLY A 646 5.11 31.53 -52.28
C GLY A 646 3.71 30.99 -52.55
N THR A 647 2.95 31.72 -53.39
CA THR A 647 1.75 31.22 -54.08
C THR A 647 2.09 30.03 -55.02
N GLY A 648 2.84 29.04 -54.57
CA GLY A 648 2.83 27.70 -55.12
C GLY A 648 1.61 27.02 -54.57
N GLU A 649 0.70 26.59 -55.45
CA GLU A 649 -0.56 25.89 -55.24
C GLU A 649 -0.68 25.38 -53.80
N ILE A 650 -1.47 26.08 -52.95
CA ILE A 650 -1.99 25.52 -51.71
C ILE A 650 -2.72 24.26 -52.17
N ILE A 651 -2.13 23.12 -51.91
CA ILE A 651 -2.88 21.88 -51.96
C ILE A 651 -4.01 22.14 -50.97
N GLN A 652 -5.24 22.27 -51.49
CA GLN A 652 -6.43 22.46 -50.66
C GLN A 652 -6.49 21.29 -49.68
N GLY A 653 -5.96 21.52 -48.48
CA GLY A 653 -6.19 20.64 -47.31
C GLY A 653 -7.60 20.95 -46.83
N GLU A 654 -8.28 19.93 -46.29
CA GLU A 654 -9.62 20.03 -45.72
C GLU A 654 -9.71 20.95 -44.47
N CYS A 655 -8.58 21.48 -43.98
CA CYS A 655 -8.52 22.32 -42.78
C CYS A 655 -8.28 23.80 -43.16
N ASP A 656 -9.01 24.70 -42.51
CA ASP A 656 -8.73 26.13 -42.58
C ASP A 656 -7.40 26.35 -41.81
N PRO A 657 -6.35 26.90 -42.46
CA PRO A 657 -5.07 27.08 -41.82
C PRO A 657 -5.20 28.12 -40.71
N THR A 658 -4.73 27.80 -39.55
CA THR A 658 -4.54 28.73 -38.45
C THR A 658 -3.66 29.90 -38.90
N ASP A 659 -3.95 31.10 -38.45
CA ASP A 659 -3.18 32.27 -38.79
C ASP A 659 -1.73 32.10 -38.29
N VAL A 660 -0.76 32.06 -39.20
CA VAL A 660 0.64 31.78 -38.86
C VAL A 660 1.24 32.84 -37.93
N MET A 661 0.68 34.07 -37.96
CA MET A 661 1.13 35.18 -37.09
C MET A 661 1.01 34.87 -35.60
N TYR A 662 0.07 34.01 -35.22
CA TYR A 662 -0.11 33.64 -33.84
C TYR A 662 1.07 32.80 -33.25
N LEU A 663 1.83 32.10 -34.06
CA LEU A 663 3.00 31.30 -33.63
C LEU A 663 4.19 32.16 -33.17
N ASP A 664 4.18 33.45 -33.54
CA ASP A 664 5.24 34.41 -33.22
C ASP A 664 4.94 35.27 -32.00
N THR A 665 3.68 35.25 -31.53
CA THR A 665 3.23 36.01 -30.37
C THR A 665 2.81 35.07 -29.25
N GLY A 666 2.98 35.50 -28.00
CA GLY A 666 2.53 34.72 -26.86
C GLY A 666 3.54 33.62 -26.43
N LEU A 667 3.01 32.47 -26.03
CA LEU A 667 3.84 31.37 -25.57
C LEU A 667 4.65 30.75 -26.72
N PRO A 668 5.96 30.49 -26.56
CA PRO A 668 6.73 29.80 -27.60
C PRO A 668 6.07 28.48 -28.00
N PHE A 669 5.97 28.18 -29.30
CA PHE A 669 5.22 27.03 -29.83
C PHE A 669 5.64 25.67 -29.20
N TYR A 670 6.88 25.53 -28.84
CA TYR A 670 7.40 24.32 -28.18
C TYR A 670 6.99 24.20 -26.70
N GLU A 671 6.36 25.24 -26.16
CA GLU A 671 5.77 25.28 -24.83
C GLU A 671 4.23 25.30 -24.84
N HIS A 672 3.60 25.31 -26.02
CA HIS A 672 2.15 25.31 -26.19
C HIS A 672 1.48 24.16 -25.42
N PHE A 673 0.23 24.40 -25.08
CA PHE A 673 -0.64 23.36 -24.53
C PHE A 673 -1.25 22.55 -25.68
N TYR A 674 -1.46 21.24 -25.41
CA TYR A 674 -2.12 20.30 -26.32
C TYR A 674 -3.23 19.58 -25.57
N SER A 675 -4.25 19.08 -26.28
CA SER A 675 -5.37 18.35 -25.71
C SER A 675 -5.80 17.21 -26.62
N GLY A 676 -6.57 16.28 -26.05
CA GLY A 676 -6.99 15.01 -26.63
C GLY A 676 -6.41 13.84 -25.87
N GLY A 677 -6.97 12.63 -26.12
CA GLY A 677 -6.51 11.39 -25.55
C GLY A 677 -7.01 11.06 -24.15
N VAL A 678 -6.57 9.93 -23.64
CA VAL A 678 -7.07 9.29 -22.39
C VAL A 678 -6.98 10.21 -21.17
N ARG A 679 -6.02 11.13 -21.14
CA ARG A 679 -5.76 11.99 -19.97
C ARG A 679 -6.65 13.22 -19.89
N ASP A 680 -6.99 13.78 -21.04
CA ASP A 680 -7.72 15.05 -21.12
C ASP A 680 -9.14 14.87 -21.65
N LEU A 681 -9.27 14.42 -22.88
CA LEU A 681 -10.54 14.23 -23.59
C LEU A 681 -10.52 12.90 -24.34
N ARG A 682 -11.15 11.89 -23.73
CA ARG A 682 -11.27 10.55 -24.33
C ARG A 682 -12.13 10.60 -25.59
N GLY A 683 -11.87 9.70 -26.52
CA GLY A 683 -12.58 9.64 -27.82
C GLY A 683 -11.95 10.48 -28.92
N TYR A 684 -10.86 11.19 -28.62
CA TYR A 684 -10.04 11.90 -29.59
C TYR A 684 -8.59 11.43 -29.50
N ASP A 685 -7.88 11.46 -30.64
CA ASP A 685 -6.45 11.15 -30.65
C ASP A 685 -5.66 12.08 -29.71
N ASP A 686 -4.59 11.56 -29.13
CA ASP A 686 -3.73 12.35 -28.25
C ASP A 686 -3.16 13.57 -28.97
N ASN A 687 -3.28 14.75 -28.32
CA ASN A 687 -2.71 16.03 -28.76
C ASN A 687 -3.22 16.56 -30.09
N THR A 688 -4.40 16.15 -30.55
CA THR A 688 -4.91 16.53 -31.87
C THR A 688 -5.98 17.63 -31.85
N LEU A 689 -6.42 18.04 -30.65
CA LEU A 689 -7.44 19.09 -30.49
C LEU A 689 -6.81 20.45 -30.30
N GLY A 690 -7.29 21.42 -31.03
CA GLY A 690 -6.84 22.81 -31.00
C GLY A 690 -6.60 23.42 -32.38
N PRO A 691 -5.91 24.56 -32.46
CA PRO A 691 -5.46 25.17 -33.67
C PRO A 691 -4.65 24.23 -34.56
N LYS A 692 -4.87 24.36 -35.90
CA LYS A 692 -4.26 23.41 -36.85
C LYS A 692 -3.52 24.17 -37.96
N ASP A 693 -2.45 23.55 -38.44
CA ASP A 693 -1.77 24.02 -39.65
C ASP A 693 -2.52 23.59 -40.94
N ALA A 694 -2.02 24.03 -42.10
CA ALA A 694 -2.59 23.71 -43.41
C ALA A 694 -2.62 22.19 -43.72
N PHE A 695 -1.93 21.36 -42.96
CA PHE A 695 -1.92 19.91 -43.10
C PHE A 695 -2.80 19.22 -42.04
N CYS A 696 -3.70 19.94 -41.39
CA CYS A 696 -4.56 19.45 -40.30
C CYS A 696 -3.78 18.92 -39.07
N ARG A 697 -2.55 19.35 -38.86
CA ARG A 697 -1.78 18.97 -37.68
C ARG A 697 -1.99 20.01 -36.58
N ALA A 698 -2.17 19.54 -35.32
CA ALA A 698 -2.32 20.45 -34.20
C ALA A 698 -0.98 21.18 -33.91
N VAL A 699 -1.07 22.50 -33.77
CA VAL A 699 0.08 23.35 -33.40
C VAL A 699 0.02 23.79 -31.94
N GLY A 700 -1.00 23.37 -31.20
CA GLY A 700 -1.22 23.76 -29.81
C GLY A 700 -1.70 25.17 -29.62
N GLY A 701 -1.63 25.69 -28.40
CA GLY A 701 -2.02 27.06 -28.11
C GLY A 701 -1.70 27.48 -26.68
N ASP A 702 -1.98 28.76 -26.39
CA ASP A 702 -1.64 29.39 -25.12
C ASP A 702 -2.67 29.17 -24.04
N PHE A 703 -3.90 28.78 -24.43
CA PHE A 703 -4.98 28.56 -23.48
C PHE A 703 -5.64 27.20 -23.67
N LYS A 704 -5.67 26.42 -22.60
CA LYS A 704 -6.26 25.08 -22.56
C LYS A 704 -7.35 24.99 -21.50
N VAL A 705 -8.46 24.39 -21.86
CA VAL A 705 -9.53 24.00 -20.93
C VAL A 705 -9.92 22.56 -21.19
N ALA A 706 -9.88 21.73 -20.18
CA ALA A 706 -10.44 20.39 -20.22
C ALA A 706 -11.13 20.08 -18.89
N ALA A 707 -12.29 19.43 -18.96
CA ALA A 707 -13.07 19.03 -17.81
C ALA A 707 -13.68 17.64 -18.04
N GLY A 708 -13.88 16.89 -16.98
CA GLY A 708 -14.50 15.57 -17.05
C GLY A 708 -15.29 15.27 -15.80
N MET A 709 -16.37 14.51 -15.99
CA MET A 709 -17.19 13.96 -14.91
C MET A 709 -17.22 12.44 -15.02
N GLU A 710 -17.13 11.75 -13.90
CA GLU A 710 -17.23 10.30 -13.88
C GLU A 710 -18.18 9.84 -12.79
N LEU A 711 -18.94 8.79 -13.10
CA LEU A 711 -19.74 8.04 -12.14
C LEU A 711 -19.20 6.60 -12.11
N ALA A 712 -18.48 6.26 -11.08
CA ALA A 712 -17.89 4.95 -10.89
C ALA A 712 -18.83 4.03 -10.12
N PHE A 713 -18.91 2.79 -10.57
CA PHE A 713 -19.78 1.75 -10.03
C PHE A 713 -18.96 0.75 -9.21
N PRO A 714 -19.52 0.20 -8.11
CA PRO A 714 -18.93 -0.95 -7.44
C PRO A 714 -18.91 -2.13 -8.42
N THR A 715 -17.78 -2.82 -8.51
CA THR A 715 -17.64 -3.97 -9.41
C THR A 715 -18.48 -5.16 -8.91
N PRO A 716 -19.46 -5.67 -9.68
CA PRO A 716 -20.49 -6.58 -9.17
C PRO A 716 -20.02 -8.01 -8.89
N PHE A 717 -18.82 -8.41 -9.26
CA PHE A 717 -18.37 -9.81 -9.13
C PHE A 717 -17.02 -9.96 -8.41
N VAL A 718 -16.42 -8.90 -7.97
CA VAL A 718 -15.10 -8.89 -7.37
C VAL A 718 -15.21 -8.08 -6.09
N GLY A 719 -14.90 -8.68 -4.94
CA GLY A 719 -15.07 -8.01 -3.63
C GLY A 719 -14.37 -6.64 -3.57
N ASN A 720 -14.71 -5.82 -2.59
CA ASN A 720 -14.22 -4.44 -2.41
C ASN A 720 -12.68 -4.26 -2.40
N GLN A 721 -11.91 -5.35 -2.44
CA GLN A 721 -10.44 -5.37 -2.49
C GLN A 721 -9.88 -5.55 -3.90
N SER A 722 -10.71 -5.71 -4.93
CA SER A 722 -10.20 -5.77 -6.30
C SER A 722 -9.94 -4.35 -6.78
N GLY A 723 -8.74 -4.04 -7.19
CA GLY A 723 -8.36 -2.78 -7.82
C GLY A 723 -9.05 -2.52 -9.17
N THR A 724 -10.31 -2.94 -9.36
CA THR A 724 -11.07 -2.76 -10.60
C THR A 724 -12.14 -1.69 -10.42
N ARG A 725 -12.23 -0.76 -11.36
CA ARG A 725 -13.20 0.34 -11.39
C ARG A 725 -13.85 0.40 -12.76
N ILE A 726 -15.16 0.47 -12.79
CA ILE A 726 -15.96 0.72 -14.00
C ILE A 726 -16.62 2.07 -13.82
N ALA A 727 -16.55 2.96 -14.81
CA ALA A 727 -17.13 4.29 -14.72
C ALA A 727 -17.78 4.71 -16.05
N LEU A 728 -18.93 5.37 -15.94
CA LEU A 728 -19.47 6.21 -17.02
C LEU A 728 -18.81 7.58 -16.92
N PHE A 729 -18.46 8.15 -18.04
CA PHE A 729 -17.83 9.46 -18.09
C PHE A 729 -18.44 10.40 -19.12
N VAL A 730 -18.23 11.67 -18.90
CA VAL A 730 -18.46 12.76 -19.88
C VAL A 730 -17.24 13.67 -19.76
N ASP A 731 -16.56 13.87 -20.87
CA ASP A 731 -15.41 14.76 -20.99
C ASP A 731 -15.69 15.89 -21.97
N THR A 732 -15.11 17.06 -21.72
CA THR A 732 -15.15 18.20 -22.63
C THR A 732 -13.84 18.97 -22.55
N GLY A 733 -13.39 19.55 -23.66
CA GLY A 733 -12.18 20.37 -23.68
C GLY A 733 -11.79 20.84 -25.06
N TYR A 734 -10.86 21.79 -25.07
CA TYR A 734 -10.23 22.31 -26.29
C TYR A 734 -8.98 23.12 -25.93
N VAL A 735 -8.17 23.39 -26.92
CA VAL A 735 -7.03 24.33 -26.84
C VAL A 735 -7.32 25.49 -27.78
N TYR A 736 -7.09 26.69 -27.30
CA TYR A 736 -7.28 27.94 -28.02
C TYR A 736 -5.92 28.59 -28.26
N GLU A 737 -5.80 29.34 -29.35
CA GLU A 737 -4.63 30.15 -29.69
C GLU A 737 -4.23 31.04 -28.52
N THR A 738 -5.19 31.83 -28.07
CA THR A 738 -5.06 32.75 -26.94
C THR A 738 -6.31 32.69 -26.06
N ILE A 739 -6.28 33.26 -24.87
CA ILE A 739 -7.44 33.33 -23.99
C ILE A 739 -8.57 34.18 -24.60
N SER A 740 -8.26 35.17 -25.44
CA SER A 740 -9.24 36.01 -26.14
C SER A 740 -9.99 35.29 -27.25
N ALA A 741 -9.41 34.18 -27.76
CA ALA A 741 -10.00 33.31 -28.77
C ALA A 741 -10.96 32.27 -28.18
N PHE A 742 -11.25 32.33 -26.88
CA PHE A 742 -12.14 31.38 -26.24
C PHE A 742 -13.57 31.50 -26.77
N GLU A 743 -14.06 30.43 -27.33
CA GLU A 743 -15.42 30.25 -27.80
C GLU A 743 -15.97 28.90 -27.29
N ALA A 744 -17.10 28.96 -26.58
CA ALA A 744 -17.65 27.76 -25.93
C ALA A 744 -18.19 26.72 -26.93
N ASP A 745 -18.56 27.13 -28.12
CA ASP A 745 -19.04 26.28 -29.22
C ASP A 745 -17.92 25.46 -29.89
N LYS A 746 -16.67 25.91 -29.74
CA LYS A 746 -15.48 25.14 -30.16
C LYS A 746 -15.12 24.00 -29.19
N LEU A 747 -15.71 23.94 -27.98
CA LEU A 747 -15.45 22.83 -27.06
C LEU A 747 -15.92 21.52 -27.67
N ARG A 748 -14.99 20.56 -27.74
CA ARG A 748 -15.27 19.17 -28.09
C ARG A 748 -15.77 18.43 -26.88
N GLY A 749 -16.53 17.36 -27.10
CA GLY A 749 -17.03 16.54 -26.03
C GLY A 749 -17.04 15.07 -26.38
N SER A 750 -17.07 14.24 -25.36
CA SER A 750 -17.29 12.81 -25.47
C SER A 750 -17.98 12.26 -24.24
N PHE A 751 -18.67 11.15 -24.39
CA PHE A 751 -19.19 10.37 -23.29
C PHE A 751 -18.91 8.90 -23.54
N GLY A 752 -18.86 8.09 -22.48
CA GLY A 752 -18.53 6.69 -22.67
C GLY A 752 -18.38 5.89 -21.39
N LEU A 753 -17.76 4.73 -21.54
CA LEU A 753 -17.47 3.77 -20.47
C LEU A 753 -15.97 3.59 -20.35
N SER A 754 -15.45 3.61 -19.13
CA SER A 754 -14.06 3.28 -18.81
C SER A 754 -13.96 2.15 -17.81
N VAL A 755 -12.97 1.30 -17.99
CA VAL A 755 -12.59 0.21 -17.08
C VAL A 755 -11.15 0.40 -16.71
N THR A 756 -10.89 0.56 -15.41
CA THR A 756 -9.55 0.61 -14.84
C THR A 756 -9.35 -0.62 -13.97
N TRP A 757 -8.26 -1.33 -14.17
CA TRP A 757 -7.91 -2.50 -13.38
C TRP A 757 -6.45 -2.43 -12.92
N GLU A 758 -6.25 -2.50 -11.62
CA GLU A 758 -4.94 -2.64 -10.99
C GLU A 758 -4.48 -4.11 -11.09
N ALA A 759 -3.98 -4.50 -12.24
CA ALA A 759 -3.47 -5.85 -12.44
C ALA A 759 -2.11 -6.03 -11.75
N PRO A 760 -1.71 -7.25 -11.35
CA PRO A 760 -0.40 -7.52 -10.76
C PRO A 760 0.79 -7.10 -11.64
N VAL A 761 0.56 -6.99 -12.94
CA VAL A 761 1.55 -6.59 -13.95
C VAL A 761 1.53 -5.08 -14.26
N GLY A 762 0.67 -4.30 -13.60
CA GLY A 762 0.49 -2.87 -13.77
C GLY A 762 -0.95 -2.46 -14.08
N PRO A 763 -1.27 -1.16 -14.00
CA PRO A 763 -2.61 -0.68 -14.29
C PRO A 763 -2.98 -0.88 -15.76
N ILE A 764 -4.20 -1.31 -15.98
CA ILE A 764 -4.82 -1.44 -17.30
C ILE A 764 -5.99 -0.47 -17.35
N VAL A 765 -6.04 0.38 -18.38
CA VAL A 765 -7.16 1.29 -18.62
C VAL A 765 -7.67 1.04 -20.03
N ILE A 766 -8.98 0.83 -20.14
CA ILE A 766 -9.70 0.69 -21.40
C ILE A 766 -10.85 1.67 -21.36
N SER A 767 -10.99 2.51 -22.40
CA SER A 767 -12.07 3.45 -22.53
C SER A 767 -12.72 3.29 -23.90
N TYR A 768 -14.04 3.24 -23.90
CA TYR A 768 -14.82 3.30 -25.13
C TYR A 768 -15.66 4.59 -25.09
N ALA A 769 -15.40 5.49 -26.03
CA ALA A 769 -15.94 6.84 -26.05
C ALA A 769 -16.77 7.10 -27.33
N PHE A 770 -17.77 7.92 -27.18
CA PHE A 770 -18.57 8.46 -28.28
C PHE A 770 -18.31 9.96 -28.34
N PRO A 771 -17.52 10.46 -29.31
CA PRO A 771 -17.33 11.87 -29.55
C PRO A 771 -18.63 12.57 -29.93
N PHE A 772 -18.77 13.83 -29.53
CA PHE A 772 -19.83 14.72 -29.98
C PHE A 772 -19.27 16.12 -30.12
N ASN A 773 -19.93 16.94 -30.92
CA ASN A 773 -19.46 18.27 -31.33
C ASN A 773 -18.07 18.23 -32.00
N ASP A 774 -17.78 17.12 -32.69
CA ASP A 774 -16.63 16.99 -33.55
C ASP A 774 -16.79 17.83 -34.81
N GLN A 775 -15.69 18.32 -35.34
CA GLN A 775 -15.69 19.14 -36.58
C GLN A 775 -14.78 18.49 -37.61
N GLU A 776 -14.95 18.92 -38.87
CA GLU A 776 -14.12 18.48 -39.97
C GLU A 776 -12.63 18.66 -39.66
N GLY A 777 -11.86 17.60 -39.85
CA GLY A 777 -10.44 17.57 -39.49
C GLY A 777 -10.14 17.14 -38.04
N ASP A 778 -11.14 16.89 -37.20
CA ASP A 778 -10.87 16.28 -35.87
C ASP A 778 -10.57 14.79 -36.02
N ARG A 779 -9.57 14.33 -35.29
CA ARG A 779 -9.17 12.93 -35.29
C ARG A 779 -9.79 12.24 -34.09
N THR A 780 -10.75 11.36 -34.34
CA THR A 780 -11.48 10.63 -33.30
C THR A 780 -10.91 9.22 -33.14
N GLU A 781 -10.89 8.72 -31.91
CA GLU A 781 -10.46 7.37 -31.55
C GLU A 781 -11.41 6.81 -30.48
N ASP A 782 -12.40 6.01 -30.91
CA ASP A 782 -13.47 5.52 -30.03
C ASP A 782 -12.96 4.57 -28.93
N LEU A 783 -11.99 3.69 -29.27
CA LEU A 783 -11.43 2.70 -28.34
C LEU A 783 -9.99 3.06 -28.00
N GLN A 784 -9.77 3.43 -26.76
CA GLN A 784 -8.45 3.77 -26.25
C GLN A 784 -8.04 2.81 -25.13
N PHE A 785 -6.78 2.35 -25.14
CA PHE A 785 -6.27 1.51 -24.08
C PHE A 785 -4.82 1.82 -23.73
N SER A 786 -4.47 1.56 -22.46
CA SER A 786 -3.09 1.60 -21.98
C SER A 786 -2.85 0.51 -20.94
N PHE A 787 -1.62 0.05 -20.88
CA PHE A 787 -1.19 -1.02 -20.00
C PHE A 787 0.18 -0.71 -19.39
N GLY A 788 0.34 -0.94 -18.08
CA GLY A 788 1.64 -0.81 -17.40
C GLY A 788 2.17 0.63 -17.26
N THR A 789 1.40 1.65 -17.67
CA THR A 789 1.76 3.06 -17.50
C THR A 789 1.08 3.60 -16.24
N THR A 790 1.83 4.21 -15.34
CA THR A 790 1.26 4.99 -14.22
C THR A 790 0.71 6.30 -14.78
N PHE A 791 -0.58 6.53 -14.54
CA PHE A 791 -1.30 7.75 -14.93
C PHE A 791 -1.04 8.90 -13.96
#